data_a891eceb34626117f9007cd317973b6b
#
_entry.id   a891eceb34626117f9007cd317973b6b
#
_cell.length_a   1.000
_cell.length_b   1.000
_cell.length_c   1.000
_cell.angle_alpha   90.00
_cell.angle_beta   90.00
_cell.angle_gamma   90.00
#
_symmetry.space_group_name_H-M   'P 1'
#
loop_
_entity.id
_entity.type
_entity.pdbx_description
1 polymer ?
#
loop_
_entity_poly.entity_id
_entity_poly.type
_entity_poly.pdbx_seq_one_letter_code
_entity_poly.pdbx_strand_id
1 'polypeptide(L)'
;MQKIGLVLFLAAFMATGARAQGVQRILYLAAHPDDENTRLIAHWSRAEGRDVAYLSLTRGEGGQNLIGPELGPALGALREAELREARKIDGAKQFFTSAPDFGYSKSAEEAFEVWDREALLGELFRLAAEFRPDVLVTRFPPDSRAGHGHHTASALLAMDLFARLQRDRMCNGDWAPKALYWNTSSWWIKEAEALPKSDSLVTLSVGGYHEGLQKSVLQIGTEARSMHKSQGFGSENDHGFRSEILQLLAGTPVDWTAPPAANRAYQPWREVRASRPWFTDRDSLPLVRTEIVVNESPNPLVWNGKSLAKGERLEREASELEPAEYVSGDRVQGELRRPLLQADPLSVSVSPSGLIATNTDRYTLQVAFTRWALAKDYEVEIRVPKGWTLHSAKRLKWTALPGSDPAAYFEVVLEASLNSVDGFLEFWSGGQAVRSVVKLRYEHVPQSEVWVDGSVPLRFVPMQLPDAEVGIIEGAGDDAAMALEQLGFRVKRLDPLAMSASDLDGLIAVVTGVRAYNSTLGMDRANALLEPWISKGGRLVMQYATASKDRTADQMGPIPFELGRKRVTVEGTVPVILRPEHPIWNSPNALNSSDFDGWVQERGLYFAERWPSEFVPIISWSDPGEPPAEGALITAPYGQGSVTYCALSLFRQWREGVPGAYRILANLVAHDL
;
A
#
# COMPACT_ATOMS: atom_id res chain seq x y z
N MET A 1 24.16 92.94 -15.69
CA MET A 1 23.91 91.88 -16.65
C MET A 1 24.33 90.53 -15.97
N GLN A 2 23.39 89.93 -15.30
CA GLN A 2 23.57 88.65 -14.61
C GLN A 2 23.10 87.55 -15.52
N LYS A 3 23.97 86.55 -15.75
CA LYS A 3 23.65 85.33 -16.48
C LYS A 3 23.11 84.29 -15.47
N ILE A 4 21.87 83.89 -15.63
CA ILE A 4 21.26 82.82 -14.90
C ILE A 4 21.56 81.49 -15.66
N GLY A 5 22.35 80.61 -15.00
CA GLY A 5 22.60 79.26 -15.52
C GLY A 5 21.50 78.30 -15.08
N LEU A 6 20.86 77.69 -16.05
CA LEU A 6 19.85 76.62 -15.85
C LEU A 6 20.56 75.27 -15.69
N VAL A 7 20.49 74.68 -14.51
CA VAL A 7 21.01 73.31 -14.25
C VAL A 7 19.85 72.37 -14.47
N LEU A 8 19.90 71.58 -15.55
CA LEU A 8 19.01 70.43 -15.79
C LEU A 8 19.47 69.23 -14.96
N PHE A 9 18.67 68.85 -13.96
CA PHE A 9 18.80 67.58 -13.28
C PHE A 9 18.16 66.48 -14.14
N LEU A 10 18.94 65.60 -14.79
CA LEU A 10 18.47 64.36 -15.38
C LEU A 10 18.27 63.36 -14.23
N ALA A 11 17.03 63.14 -13.81
CA ALA A 11 16.69 62.01 -12.97
C ALA A 11 16.65 60.77 -13.83
N ALA A 12 17.67 59.93 -13.79
CA ALA A 12 17.66 58.58 -14.36
C ALA A 12 16.75 57.71 -13.49
N PHE A 13 15.55 57.51 -13.93
CA PHE A 13 14.69 56.44 -13.42
C PHE A 13 15.34 55.07 -13.81
N MET A 14 16.10 54.46 -12.92
CA MET A 14 16.41 53.06 -13.01
C MET A 14 15.14 52.29 -12.75
N ALA A 15 14.41 51.96 -13.82
CA ALA A 15 13.39 50.93 -13.75
C ALA A 15 14.11 49.60 -13.42
N THR A 16 14.19 49.25 -12.15
CA THR A 16 14.47 47.87 -11.75
C THR A 16 13.31 47.04 -12.25
N GLY A 17 13.46 46.47 -13.44
CA GLY A 17 12.53 45.48 -13.96
C GLY A 17 12.42 44.38 -12.92
N ALA A 18 11.25 44.33 -12.25
CA ALA A 18 10.93 43.17 -11.41
C ALA A 18 10.96 41.96 -12.33
N ARG A 19 12.08 41.19 -12.27
CA ARG A 19 12.12 39.88 -12.94
C ARG A 19 10.93 39.10 -12.40
N ALA A 20 10.10 38.58 -13.31
CA ALA A 20 9.02 37.69 -12.94
C ALA A 20 9.63 36.57 -12.06
N GLN A 21 9.16 36.47 -10.82
CA GLN A 21 9.62 35.39 -9.94
C GLN A 21 9.13 34.09 -10.52
N GLY A 22 10.06 33.16 -10.76
CA GLY A 22 9.77 31.83 -11.20
C GLY A 22 8.99 31.03 -10.15
N VAL A 23 8.51 29.86 -10.52
CA VAL A 23 7.84 28.90 -9.63
C VAL A 23 8.83 28.46 -8.54
N GLN A 24 8.46 28.64 -7.28
CA GLN A 24 9.30 28.22 -6.15
C GLN A 24 8.77 26.95 -5.50
N ARG A 25 7.46 26.85 -5.26
CA ARG A 25 6.82 25.75 -4.54
C ARG A 25 5.86 25.00 -5.44
N ILE A 26 6.02 23.68 -5.48
CA ILE A 26 5.20 22.79 -6.31
C ILE A 26 4.58 21.73 -5.42
N LEU A 27 3.26 21.61 -5.43
CA LEU A 27 2.53 20.50 -4.82
C LEU A 27 2.11 19.53 -5.91
N TYR A 28 2.69 18.35 -5.90
CA TYR A 28 2.39 17.27 -6.83
C TYR A 28 1.41 16.29 -6.18
N LEU A 29 0.26 16.02 -6.81
CA LEU A 29 -0.81 15.19 -6.26
C LEU A 29 -1.03 13.93 -7.10
N ALA A 30 -1.23 12.81 -6.41
CA ALA A 30 -1.73 11.56 -7.02
C ALA A 30 -2.44 10.69 -5.98
N ALA A 31 -2.92 9.51 -6.39
CA ALA A 31 -3.73 8.64 -5.56
C ALA A 31 -2.91 7.76 -4.61
N HIS A 32 -1.81 7.16 -5.08
CA HIS A 32 -1.09 6.11 -4.34
C HIS A 32 0.41 6.41 -4.19
N PRO A 33 1.09 5.76 -3.23
CA PRO A 33 2.55 5.64 -3.24
C PRO A 33 2.99 4.89 -4.50
N ASP A 34 3.81 5.47 -5.37
CA ASP A 34 4.31 4.98 -6.67
C ASP A 34 3.77 5.73 -7.90
N ASP A 35 2.71 6.50 -7.76
CA ASP A 35 2.13 7.28 -8.86
C ASP A 35 3.00 8.48 -9.24
N GLU A 36 3.86 8.95 -8.34
CA GLU A 36 4.66 10.14 -8.57
C GLU A 36 5.67 9.96 -9.72
N ASN A 37 5.89 11.04 -10.46
CA ASN A 37 6.97 11.11 -11.42
C ASN A 37 8.29 11.49 -10.71
N THR A 38 8.99 10.48 -10.21
CA THR A 38 10.22 10.65 -9.41
C THR A 38 11.32 11.41 -10.16
N ARG A 39 11.41 11.28 -11.51
CA ARG A 39 12.39 12.01 -12.34
C ARG A 39 12.09 13.50 -12.35
N LEU A 40 10.82 13.86 -12.53
CA LEU A 40 10.38 15.24 -12.55
C LEU A 40 10.52 15.90 -11.17
N ILE A 41 10.18 15.16 -10.12
CA ILE A 41 10.36 15.60 -8.73
C ILE A 41 11.85 15.83 -8.42
N ALA A 42 12.72 14.87 -8.75
CA ALA A 42 14.17 15.00 -8.56
C ALA A 42 14.75 16.18 -9.36
N HIS A 43 14.26 16.44 -10.56
CA HIS A 43 14.69 17.59 -11.35
C HIS A 43 14.32 18.91 -10.67
N TRP A 44 13.07 19.08 -10.27
CA TRP A 44 12.66 20.32 -9.62
C TRP A 44 13.35 20.54 -8.28
N SER A 45 13.47 19.48 -7.45
CA SER A 45 14.04 19.62 -6.11
C SER A 45 15.56 19.65 -6.09
N ARG A 46 16.22 18.72 -6.81
CA ARG A 46 17.69 18.57 -6.77
C ARG A 46 18.40 19.44 -7.80
N ALA A 47 17.93 19.48 -9.06
CA ALA A 47 18.60 20.26 -10.09
C ALA A 47 18.25 21.74 -10.02
N GLU A 48 16.97 22.09 -9.83
CA GLU A 48 16.50 23.47 -9.85
C GLU A 48 16.38 24.09 -8.46
N GLY A 49 16.45 23.29 -7.39
CA GLY A 49 16.36 23.77 -6.00
C GLY A 49 15.00 24.33 -5.61
N ARG A 50 13.91 23.86 -6.26
CA ARG A 50 12.54 24.23 -5.90
C ARG A 50 12.07 23.44 -4.67
N ASP A 51 11.15 24.01 -3.93
CA ASP A 51 10.45 23.30 -2.86
C ASP A 51 9.35 22.44 -3.47
N VAL A 52 9.52 21.13 -3.46
CA VAL A 52 8.55 20.18 -3.99
C VAL A 52 7.94 19.38 -2.86
N ALA A 53 6.63 19.18 -2.90
CA ALA A 53 5.94 18.23 -2.04
C ALA A 53 5.15 17.25 -2.90
N TYR A 54 5.23 15.97 -2.59
CA TYR A 54 4.33 14.98 -3.11
C TYR A 54 3.20 14.73 -2.10
N LEU A 55 1.97 14.70 -2.57
CA LEU A 55 0.79 14.37 -1.80
C LEU A 55 0.17 13.12 -2.39
N SER A 56 0.29 12.01 -1.68
CA SER A 56 -0.45 10.77 -1.97
C SER A 56 -1.76 10.79 -1.20
N LEU A 57 -2.89 10.57 -1.87
CA LEU A 57 -4.17 10.52 -1.18
C LEU A 57 -4.24 9.34 -0.22
N THR A 58 -3.86 8.15 -0.67
CA THR A 58 -3.88 6.91 0.11
C THR A 58 -2.49 6.49 0.56
N ARG A 59 -2.40 5.43 1.36
CA ARG A 59 -1.15 4.75 1.70
C ARG A 59 -0.92 3.45 0.92
N GLY A 60 -1.81 3.11 -0.02
CA GLY A 60 -1.68 1.93 -0.86
C GLY A 60 -1.95 0.61 -0.15
N GLU A 61 -2.71 0.64 0.96
CA GLU A 61 -3.03 -0.53 1.78
C GLU A 61 -3.93 -1.54 1.08
N GLY A 62 -4.66 -1.13 0.03
CA GLY A 62 -5.52 -2.00 -0.77
C GLY A 62 -4.78 -2.86 -1.80
N GLY A 63 -3.47 -2.65 -1.95
CA GLY A 63 -2.66 -3.39 -2.92
C GLY A 63 -2.15 -4.74 -2.41
N GLN A 64 -1.09 -5.24 -3.08
CA GLN A 64 -0.41 -6.49 -2.74
C GLN A 64 1.07 -6.24 -2.48
N ASN A 65 1.67 -7.04 -1.60
CA ASN A 65 3.09 -6.98 -1.29
C ASN A 65 3.87 -8.03 -2.10
N LEU A 66 4.83 -7.59 -2.92
CA LEU A 66 5.67 -8.50 -3.71
C LEU A 66 6.87 -9.05 -2.95
N ILE A 67 7.17 -8.52 -1.75
CA ILE A 67 8.38 -8.86 -1.00
C ILE A 67 8.09 -9.42 0.40
N GLY A 68 6.81 -9.56 0.77
CA GLY A 68 6.44 -10.07 2.09
C GLY A 68 4.94 -10.34 2.24
N PRO A 69 4.51 -10.75 3.43
CA PRO A 69 3.13 -11.15 3.69
C PRO A 69 2.21 -10.00 4.10
N GLU A 70 2.73 -8.79 4.31
CA GLU A 70 1.94 -7.68 4.84
C GLU A 70 0.87 -7.25 3.84
N LEU A 71 -0.35 -7.07 4.32
CA LEU A 71 -1.52 -6.56 3.63
C LEU A 71 -2.24 -5.54 4.52
N GLY A 72 -3.20 -4.81 3.97
CA GLY A 72 -4.00 -3.83 4.70
C GLY A 72 -3.13 -2.78 5.42
N PRO A 73 -3.44 -2.39 6.67
CA PRO A 73 -2.75 -1.31 7.38
C PRO A 73 -1.23 -1.52 7.49
N ALA A 74 -0.76 -2.77 7.61
CA ALA A 74 0.66 -3.08 7.66
C ALA A 74 1.36 -2.82 6.32
N LEU A 75 0.72 -3.15 5.20
CA LEU A 75 1.20 -2.82 3.86
C LEU A 75 1.18 -1.30 3.64
N GLY A 76 0.13 -0.60 4.07
CA GLY A 76 0.08 0.85 3.99
C GLY A 76 1.24 1.51 4.73
N ALA A 77 1.58 1.02 5.93
CA ALA A 77 2.72 1.51 6.69
C ALA A 77 4.07 1.21 6.02
N LEU A 78 4.22 0.04 5.39
CA LEU A 78 5.41 -0.30 4.60
C LEU A 78 5.56 0.65 3.40
N ARG A 79 4.50 0.86 2.63
CA ARG A 79 4.50 1.74 1.45
C ARG A 79 4.71 3.21 1.82
N GLU A 80 4.15 3.65 2.96
CA GLU A 80 4.45 4.98 3.52
C GLU A 80 5.94 5.11 3.83
N ALA A 81 6.56 4.08 4.44
CA ALA A 81 7.99 4.09 4.75
C ALA A 81 8.84 4.11 3.46
N GLU A 82 8.51 3.28 2.46
CA GLU A 82 9.16 3.27 1.14
C GLU A 82 9.09 4.64 0.47
N LEU A 83 7.92 5.28 0.46
CA LEU A 83 7.71 6.60 -0.13
C LEU A 83 8.50 7.69 0.61
N ARG A 84 8.61 7.63 1.95
CA ARG A 84 9.43 8.54 2.72
C ARG A 84 10.93 8.37 2.43
N GLU A 85 11.40 7.14 2.24
CA GLU A 85 12.80 6.90 1.81
C GLU A 85 13.04 7.41 0.38
N ALA A 86 12.08 7.25 -0.55
CA ALA A 86 12.14 7.85 -1.86
C ALA A 86 12.29 9.38 -1.80
N ARG A 87 11.57 10.06 -0.89
CA ARG A 87 11.68 11.53 -0.67
C ARG A 87 13.04 11.94 -0.11
N LYS A 88 13.70 11.12 0.70
CA LYS A 88 15.08 11.42 1.15
C LYS A 88 16.06 11.45 -0.01
N ILE A 89 15.85 10.59 -1.01
CA ILE A 89 16.67 10.50 -2.22
C ILE A 89 16.41 11.70 -3.13
N ASP A 90 15.16 11.94 -3.52
CA ASP A 90 14.82 13.00 -4.48
C ASP A 90 14.69 14.40 -3.85
N GLY A 91 14.59 14.52 -2.54
CA GLY A 91 14.60 15.79 -1.79
C GLY A 91 13.26 16.49 -1.67
N ALA A 92 12.17 15.87 -2.08
CA ALA A 92 10.84 16.41 -1.87
C ALA A 92 10.29 16.13 -0.47
N LYS A 93 9.23 16.83 -0.11
CA LYS A 93 8.42 16.56 1.09
C LYS A 93 7.34 15.54 0.78
N GLN A 94 6.84 14.83 1.80
CA GLN A 94 5.75 13.87 1.68
C GLN A 94 4.55 14.27 2.53
N PHE A 95 3.36 14.28 1.89
CA PHE A 95 2.07 14.42 2.57
C PHE A 95 1.15 13.24 2.23
N PHE A 96 0.23 12.96 3.15
CA PHE A 96 -0.84 11.97 2.98
C PHE A 96 -2.15 12.54 3.45
N THR A 97 -3.26 11.99 2.96
CA THR A 97 -4.59 12.20 3.51
C THR A 97 -5.06 10.97 4.29
N SER A 98 -6.29 11.03 4.77
CA SER A 98 -6.97 9.91 5.43
C SER A 98 -7.71 8.98 4.47
N ALA A 99 -7.64 9.20 3.14
CA ALA A 99 -8.32 8.36 2.16
C ALA A 99 -7.84 6.90 2.24
N PRO A 100 -8.73 5.93 2.43
CA PRO A 100 -8.35 4.52 2.40
C PRO A 100 -8.13 4.04 0.96
N ASP A 101 -7.12 3.21 0.75
CA ASP A 101 -7.00 2.43 -0.47
C ASP A 101 -7.80 1.13 -0.33
N PHE A 102 -8.86 1.00 -1.07
CA PHE A 102 -9.72 -0.19 -1.07
C PHE A 102 -9.53 -1.07 -2.31
N GLY A 103 -8.42 -0.94 -2.99
CA GLY A 103 -8.10 -1.68 -4.20
C GLY A 103 -8.54 -0.95 -5.47
N TYR A 104 -8.82 -1.70 -6.53
CA TYR A 104 -9.12 -1.11 -7.83
C TYR A 104 -10.58 -0.65 -7.92
N SER A 105 -10.78 0.58 -8.39
CA SER A 105 -12.07 1.14 -8.79
C SER A 105 -12.07 1.50 -10.27
N LYS A 106 -13.21 1.40 -10.96
CA LYS A 106 -13.33 1.69 -12.40
C LYS A 106 -13.61 3.16 -12.70
N SER A 107 -14.25 3.86 -11.77
CA SER A 107 -14.64 5.27 -11.96
C SER A 107 -14.36 6.09 -10.69
N ALA A 108 -14.35 7.43 -10.85
CA ALA A 108 -14.24 8.35 -9.72
C ALA A 108 -15.47 8.29 -8.82
N GLU A 109 -16.64 8.04 -9.39
CA GLU A 109 -17.90 7.89 -8.66
C GLU A 109 -17.80 6.73 -7.67
N GLU A 110 -17.31 5.56 -8.12
CA GLU A 110 -17.05 4.40 -7.26
C GLU A 110 -16.05 4.76 -6.14
N ALA A 111 -15.01 5.53 -6.44
CA ALA A 111 -14.08 5.99 -5.42
C ALA A 111 -14.76 6.91 -4.39
N PHE A 112 -15.64 7.82 -4.82
CA PHE A 112 -16.35 8.74 -3.95
C PHE A 112 -17.54 8.11 -3.19
N GLU A 113 -17.95 6.89 -3.51
CA GLU A 113 -18.85 6.13 -2.64
C GLU A 113 -18.15 5.70 -1.32
N VAL A 114 -16.83 5.51 -1.35
CA VAL A 114 -16.01 5.14 -0.18
C VAL A 114 -15.33 6.36 0.43
N TRP A 115 -14.84 7.28 -0.40
CA TRP A 115 -14.13 8.48 0.05
C TRP A 115 -15.11 9.63 0.34
N ASP A 116 -15.06 10.16 1.54
CA ASP A 116 -15.75 11.43 1.85
C ASP A 116 -15.03 12.57 1.13
N ARG A 117 -15.57 12.97 -0.05
CA ARG A 117 -14.99 14.00 -0.91
C ARG A 117 -14.81 15.34 -0.22
N GLU A 118 -15.78 15.77 0.62
CA GLU A 118 -15.72 17.07 1.30
C GLU A 118 -14.70 17.04 2.46
N ALA A 119 -14.64 15.95 3.21
CA ALA A 119 -13.63 15.78 4.25
C ALA A 119 -12.23 15.78 3.67
N LEU A 120 -11.99 15.03 2.60
CA LEU A 120 -10.69 15.00 1.89
C LEU A 120 -10.32 16.35 1.31
N LEU A 121 -11.28 17.07 0.71
CA LEU A 121 -11.04 18.42 0.23
C LEU A 121 -10.65 19.38 1.37
N GLY A 122 -11.22 19.19 2.56
CA GLY A 122 -10.83 19.90 3.78
C GLY A 122 -9.37 19.63 4.21
N GLU A 123 -8.96 18.37 4.17
CA GLU A 123 -7.58 17.97 4.46
C GLU A 123 -6.59 18.54 3.44
N LEU A 124 -6.88 18.39 2.15
CA LEU A 124 -6.10 18.94 1.04
C LEU A 124 -5.93 20.46 1.17
N PHE A 125 -7.01 21.17 1.47
CA PHE A 125 -6.98 22.61 1.69
C PHE A 125 -6.04 23.00 2.83
N ARG A 126 -6.11 22.30 3.96
CA ARG A 126 -5.23 22.56 5.12
C ARG A 126 -3.76 22.32 4.77
N LEU A 127 -3.44 21.19 4.13
CA LEU A 127 -2.07 20.86 3.70
C LEU A 127 -1.53 21.86 2.68
N ALA A 128 -2.36 22.26 1.70
CA ALA A 128 -1.98 23.27 0.71
C ALA A 128 -1.79 24.66 1.34
N ALA A 129 -2.63 25.06 2.29
CA ALA A 129 -2.49 26.34 3.01
C ALA A 129 -1.23 26.40 3.88
N GLU A 130 -0.82 25.25 4.44
CA GLU A 130 0.46 25.13 5.18
C GLU A 130 1.66 25.23 4.24
N PHE A 131 1.65 24.45 3.16
CA PHE A 131 2.78 24.40 2.20
C PHE A 131 2.84 25.63 1.28
N ARG A 132 1.71 26.26 0.93
CA ARG A 132 1.56 27.43 0.04
C ARG A 132 2.23 27.25 -1.31
N PRO A 133 1.80 26.28 -2.15
CA PRO A 133 2.38 26.05 -3.46
C PRO A 133 2.07 27.18 -4.45
N ASP A 134 3.04 27.55 -5.28
CA ASP A 134 2.81 28.45 -6.42
C ASP A 134 2.01 27.77 -7.53
N VAL A 135 2.20 26.44 -7.65
CA VAL A 135 1.60 25.59 -8.68
C VAL A 135 1.17 24.26 -8.08
N LEU A 136 0.00 23.80 -8.49
CA LEU A 136 -0.45 22.44 -8.29
C LEU A 136 -0.15 21.61 -9.55
N VAL A 137 0.27 20.37 -9.38
CA VAL A 137 0.45 19.41 -10.48
C VAL A 137 -0.28 18.12 -10.12
N THR A 138 -1.20 17.66 -10.98
CA THR A 138 -1.80 16.33 -10.85
C THR A 138 -1.14 15.34 -11.78
N ARG A 139 -0.95 14.10 -11.31
CA ARG A 139 -0.37 13.02 -12.10
C ARG A 139 -1.30 12.54 -13.20
N PHE A 140 -2.60 12.48 -12.92
CA PHE A 140 -3.60 11.85 -13.78
C PHE A 140 -4.52 12.87 -14.46
N PRO A 141 -5.12 12.52 -15.62
CA PRO A 141 -6.18 13.31 -16.20
C PRO A 141 -7.47 13.21 -15.35
N PRO A 142 -8.32 14.26 -15.36
CA PRO A 142 -9.59 14.25 -14.61
C PRO A 142 -10.73 13.52 -15.35
N ASP A 143 -10.40 12.46 -16.07
CA ASP A 143 -11.35 11.66 -16.86
C ASP A 143 -10.92 10.18 -16.94
N SER A 144 -11.73 9.36 -17.61
CA SER A 144 -11.55 7.91 -17.72
C SER A 144 -10.21 7.45 -18.34
N ARG A 145 -9.46 8.35 -18.99
CA ARG A 145 -8.10 8.05 -19.49
C ARG A 145 -7.13 7.73 -18.36
N ALA A 146 -7.42 8.16 -17.14
CA ALA A 146 -6.63 7.78 -15.94
C ALA A 146 -6.61 6.27 -15.68
N GLY A 147 -7.59 5.51 -16.19
CA GLY A 147 -7.64 4.05 -16.18
C GLY A 147 -7.96 3.40 -14.83
N HIS A 148 -8.07 4.19 -13.77
CA HIS A 148 -8.41 3.78 -12.39
C HIS A 148 -9.25 4.87 -11.72
N GLY A 149 -10.29 4.49 -10.97
CA GLY A 149 -11.17 5.44 -10.32
C GLY A 149 -10.45 6.34 -9.32
N HIS A 150 -9.57 5.80 -8.47
CA HIS A 150 -8.75 6.60 -7.56
C HIS A 150 -7.89 7.63 -8.30
N HIS A 151 -7.32 7.26 -9.45
CA HIS A 151 -6.52 8.19 -10.26
C HIS A 151 -7.37 9.35 -10.77
N THR A 152 -8.55 9.05 -11.34
CA THR A 152 -9.49 10.08 -11.80
C THR A 152 -9.98 10.95 -10.63
N ALA A 153 -10.35 10.33 -9.50
CA ALA A 153 -10.79 11.03 -8.29
C ALA A 153 -9.70 11.96 -7.73
N SER A 154 -8.42 11.54 -7.74
CA SER A 154 -7.30 12.39 -7.30
C SER A 154 -7.16 13.66 -8.16
N ALA A 155 -7.34 13.53 -9.46
CA ALA A 155 -7.29 14.68 -10.38
C ALA A 155 -8.49 15.61 -10.20
N LEU A 156 -9.70 15.08 -9.98
CA LEU A 156 -10.90 15.86 -9.68
C LEU A 156 -10.75 16.62 -8.36
N LEU A 157 -10.22 15.96 -7.31
CA LEU A 157 -9.92 16.62 -6.03
C LEU A 157 -8.85 17.72 -6.18
N ALA A 158 -7.85 17.54 -7.07
CA ALA A 158 -6.88 18.60 -7.35
C ALA A 158 -7.55 19.83 -8.02
N MET A 159 -8.53 19.61 -8.91
CA MET A 159 -9.33 20.69 -9.50
C MET A 159 -10.21 21.41 -8.47
N ASP A 160 -10.89 20.65 -7.62
CA ASP A 160 -11.70 21.20 -6.53
C ASP A 160 -10.84 22.00 -5.54
N LEU A 161 -9.67 21.48 -5.18
CA LEU A 161 -8.70 22.16 -4.32
C LEU A 161 -8.26 23.49 -4.94
N PHE A 162 -7.89 23.48 -6.23
CA PHE A 162 -7.49 24.70 -6.92
C PHE A 162 -8.62 25.74 -6.91
N ALA A 163 -9.84 25.34 -7.27
CA ALA A 163 -11.01 26.21 -7.27
C ALA A 163 -11.30 26.78 -5.86
N ARG A 164 -11.22 25.96 -4.82
CA ARG A 164 -11.42 26.37 -3.43
C ARG A 164 -10.36 27.36 -2.97
N LEU A 165 -9.08 27.11 -3.27
CA LEU A 165 -7.98 28.02 -2.92
C LEU A 165 -8.09 29.37 -3.61
N GLN A 166 -8.61 29.42 -4.87
CA GLN A 166 -8.90 30.68 -5.56
C GLN A 166 -10.04 31.46 -4.90
N ARG A 167 -11.14 30.77 -4.59
CA ARG A 167 -12.33 31.38 -3.97
C ARG A 167 -12.02 31.90 -2.56
N ASP A 168 -11.29 31.11 -1.76
CA ASP A 168 -11.02 31.40 -0.37
C ASP A 168 -9.69 32.15 -0.17
N ARG A 169 -9.14 32.75 -1.23
CA ARG A 169 -7.85 33.43 -1.26
C ARG A 169 -7.67 34.46 -0.14
N MET A 170 -8.66 35.26 0.10
CA MET A 170 -8.61 36.31 1.16
C MET A 170 -8.49 35.69 2.57
N CYS A 171 -9.11 34.55 2.81
CA CYS A 171 -8.99 33.81 4.07
C CYS A 171 -7.58 33.21 4.29
N ASN A 172 -6.82 33.03 3.20
CA ASN A 172 -5.46 32.48 3.21
C ASN A 172 -4.35 33.55 3.20
N GLY A 173 -4.64 34.77 3.63
CA GLY A 173 -3.66 35.86 3.63
C GLY A 173 -3.33 36.33 2.21
N ASP A 174 -4.34 36.40 1.35
CA ASP A 174 -4.30 36.81 -0.08
C ASP A 174 -3.36 35.91 -0.93
N TRP A 175 -3.24 34.63 -0.55
CA TRP A 175 -2.47 33.65 -1.29
C TRP A 175 -3.39 32.64 -1.98
N ALA A 176 -3.03 32.26 -3.22
CA ALA A 176 -3.56 31.13 -3.96
C ALA A 176 -2.53 30.66 -5.00
N PRO A 177 -2.52 29.37 -5.40
CA PRO A 177 -1.66 28.89 -6.48
C PRO A 177 -2.03 29.57 -7.80
N LYS A 178 -1.04 29.83 -8.66
CA LYS A 178 -1.23 30.51 -9.96
C LYS A 178 -1.84 29.60 -11.00
N ALA A 179 -1.51 28.31 -10.97
CA ALA A 179 -1.90 27.33 -11.99
C ALA A 179 -2.05 25.94 -11.42
N LEU A 180 -2.88 25.15 -12.10
CA LEU A 180 -2.97 23.70 -11.96
C LEU A 180 -2.58 23.08 -13.29
N TYR A 181 -1.61 22.18 -13.29
CA TYR A 181 -1.16 21.41 -14.44
C TYR A 181 -1.42 19.91 -14.27
N TRP A 182 -1.60 19.24 -15.38
CA TRP A 182 -1.55 17.78 -15.49
C TRP A 182 -0.20 17.36 -16.08
N ASN A 183 0.56 16.51 -15.38
CA ASN A 183 1.76 15.88 -15.90
C ASN A 183 1.38 14.73 -16.83
N THR A 184 1.29 15.02 -18.11
CA THR A 184 0.90 14.09 -19.17
C THR A 184 2.11 13.43 -19.87
N SER A 185 1.83 12.55 -20.81
CA SER A 185 2.84 11.86 -21.63
C SER A 185 2.19 11.28 -22.89
N SER A 186 2.98 10.69 -23.76
CA SER A 186 2.50 9.94 -24.94
C SER A 186 1.65 8.72 -24.59
N TRP A 187 1.64 8.30 -23.33
CA TRP A 187 0.72 7.26 -22.84
C TRP A 187 -0.75 7.69 -22.92
N TRP A 188 -1.02 8.97 -22.59
CA TRP A 188 -2.41 9.49 -22.57
C TRP A 188 -2.74 10.31 -23.81
N ILE A 189 -1.77 10.99 -24.38
CA ILE A 189 -1.94 11.82 -25.57
C ILE A 189 -0.97 11.29 -26.62
N LYS A 190 -1.52 10.67 -27.68
CA LYS A 190 -0.70 10.15 -28.77
C LYS A 190 0.19 11.24 -29.33
N GLU A 191 1.49 10.96 -29.48
CA GLU A 191 2.49 11.91 -30.00
C GLU A 191 2.54 13.25 -29.21
N ALA A 192 2.34 13.17 -27.87
CA ALA A 192 2.33 14.37 -27.02
C ALA A 192 3.59 15.23 -27.17
N GLU A 193 4.76 14.61 -27.38
CA GLU A 193 6.04 15.32 -27.60
C GLU A 193 6.09 16.07 -28.93
N ALA A 194 5.30 15.66 -29.92
CA ALA A 194 5.22 16.28 -31.24
C ALA A 194 4.19 17.41 -31.34
N LEU A 195 3.37 17.62 -30.28
CA LEU A 195 2.38 18.68 -30.27
C LEU A 195 3.06 20.07 -30.28
N PRO A 196 2.46 21.05 -30.98
CA PRO A 196 2.96 22.43 -30.95
C PRO A 196 3.04 22.96 -29.51
N LYS A 197 4.17 23.55 -29.16
CA LYS A 197 4.30 24.25 -27.86
C LYS A 197 3.34 25.41 -27.82
N SER A 198 2.66 25.55 -26.68
CA SER A 198 1.73 26.66 -26.42
C SER A 198 1.81 27.01 -24.94
N ASP A 199 1.20 28.12 -24.55
CA ASP A 199 1.13 28.51 -23.13
C ASP A 199 0.37 27.48 -22.27
N SER A 200 -0.48 26.66 -22.90
CA SER A 200 -1.23 25.59 -22.23
C SER A 200 -0.53 24.22 -22.25
N LEU A 201 0.52 24.04 -23.08
CA LEU A 201 1.28 22.78 -23.19
C LEU A 201 2.77 23.06 -23.11
N VAL A 202 3.37 22.71 -22.00
CA VAL A 202 4.78 22.97 -21.67
C VAL A 202 5.57 21.68 -21.75
N THR A 203 6.68 21.66 -22.47
CA THR A 203 7.66 20.57 -22.47
C THR A 203 8.88 21.00 -21.68
N LEU A 204 9.18 20.23 -20.62
CA LEU A 204 10.36 20.41 -19.78
C LEU A 204 11.44 19.40 -20.18
N SER A 205 12.69 19.86 -20.29
CA SER A 205 13.85 18.98 -20.43
C SER A 205 14.35 18.60 -19.05
N VAL A 206 14.04 17.40 -18.62
CA VAL A 206 14.38 16.88 -17.28
C VAL A 206 15.66 16.08 -17.34
N GLY A 207 16.61 16.40 -16.48
CA GLY A 207 17.92 15.74 -16.45
C GLY A 207 19.00 16.67 -15.90
N GLY A 208 20.25 16.36 -16.23
CA GLY A 208 21.42 17.07 -15.73
C GLY A 208 22.22 16.25 -14.71
N TYR A 209 23.23 16.88 -14.13
CA TYR A 209 24.12 16.28 -13.14
C TYR A 209 24.09 17.07 -11.86
N HIS A 210 23.94 16.40 -10.72
CA HIS A 210 23.95 17.00 -9.39
C HIS A 210 25.34 16.82 -8.77
N GLU A 211 26.16 17.88 -8.77
CA GLU A 211 27.55 17.81 -8.30
C GLU A 211 27.70 17.35 -6.85
N GLY A 212 26.87 17.86 -5.94
CA GLY A 212 26.93 17.51 -4.52
C GLY A 212 26.62 16.05 -4.22
N LEU A 213 25.79 15.38 -5.04
CA LEU A 213 25.48 13.96 -4.92
C LEU A 213 26.31 13.09 -5.88
N GLN A 214 27.05 13.68 -6.80
CA GLN A 214 27.81 12.99 -7.86
C GLN A 214 26.97 12.01 -8.68
N LYS A 215 25.72 12.38 -8.98
CA LYS A 215 24.74 11.55 -9.70
C LYS A 215 24.04 12.35 -10.78
N SER A 216 23.60 11.66 -11.84
CA SER A 216 22.64 12.26 -12.75
C SER A 216 21.28 12.42 -12.10
N VAL A 217 20.52 13.44 -12.50
CA VAL A 217 19.17 13.68 -11.95
C VAL A 217 18.23 12.51 -12.26
N LEU A 218 18.36 11.90 -13.46
CA LEU A 218 17.56 10.73 -13.82
C LEU A 218 17.92 9.51 -12.97
N GLN A 219 19.21 9.33 -12.63
CA GLN A 219 19.64 8.31 -11.68
C GLN A 219 19.00 8.51 -10.31
N ILE A 220 19.00 9.75 -9.79
CA ILE A 220 18.35 10.09 -8.51
C ILE A 220 16.86 9.71 -8.56
N GLY A 221 16.15 10.07 -9.65
CA GLY A 221 14.75 9.71 -9.84
C GLY A 221 14.53 8.19 -9.93
N THR A 222 15.44 7.45 -10.56
CA THR A 222 15.35 5.98 -10.65
C THR A 222 15.59 5.31 -9.29
N GLU A 223 16.59 5.77 -8.53
CA GLU A 223 16.87 5.28 -7.19
C GLU A 223 15.67 5.55 -6.25
N ALA A 224 15.06 6.74 -6.35
CA ALA A 224 13.84 7.06 -5.57
C ALA A 224 12.69 6.12 -5.93
N ARG A 225 12.43 5.88 -7.22
CA ARG A 225 11.40 4.94 -7.66
C ARG A 225 11.67 3.52 -7.20
N SER A 226 12.93 3.10 -7.18
CA SER A 226 13.34 1.75 -6.77
C SER A 226 13.18 1.50 -5.26
N MET A 227 12.79 2.50 -4.48
CA MET A 227 12.40 2.31 -3.09
C MET A 227 11.04 1.64 -2.94
N HIS A 228 10.16 1.71 -3.94
CA HIS A 228 8.85 1.03 -3.95
C HIS A 228 8.96 -0.47 -4.21
N LYS A 229 9.76 -1.17 -3.40
CA LYS A 229 10.06 -2.61 -3.57
C LYS A 229 8.83 -3.48 -3.36
N SER A 230 7.97 -3.14 -2.40
CA SER A 230 6.71 -3.85 -2.18
C SER A 230 5.80 -3.89 -3.42
N GLN A 231 6.03 -2.98 -4.36
CA GLN A 231 5.27 -2.82 -5.60
C GLN A 231 6.02 -3.29 -6.85
N GLY A 232 7.32 -3.65 -6.71
CA GLY A 232 8.12 -4.21 -7.81
C GLY A 232 8.68 -3.17 -8.79
N PHE A 233 9.00 -1.96 -8.34
CA PHE A 233 9.50 -0.88 -9.18
C PHE A 233 11.03 -0.73 -9.25
N GLY A 234 11.77 -1.78 -8.89
CA GLY A 234 13.22 -1.79 -9.11
C GLY A 234 13.57 -1.73 -10.59
N SER A 235 14.51 -0.87 -10.97
CA SER A 235 14.98 -0.72 -12.34
C SER A 235 16.44 -0.30 -12.42
N GLU A 236 17.05 -0.50 -13.58
CA GLU A 236 18.37 0.05 -13.89
C GLU A 236 18.36 1.58 -13.88
N ASN A 237 19.48 2.18 -13.50
CA ASN A 237 19.63 3.63 -13.45
C ASN A 237 19.50 4.25 -14.83
N ASP A 238 18.69 5.31 -14.94
CA ASP A 238 18.55 6.11 -16.16
C ASP A 238 19.51 7.31 -16.14
N HIS A 239 19.90 7.79 -17.30
CA HIS A 239 20.85 8.87 -17.47
C HIS A 239 20.48 9.80 -18.63
N GLY A 240 21.11 10.99 -18.66
CA GLY A 240 20.93 11.97 -19.72
C GLY A 240 19.73 12.89 -19.47
N PHE A 241 18.91 13.10 -20.49
CA PHE A 241 17.74 13.98 -20.45
C PHE A 241 16.51 13.27 -20.98
N ARG A 242 15.34 13.60 -20.41
CA ARG A 242 14.02 13.16 -20.85
C ARG A 242 13.10 14.35 -20.98
N SER A 243 12.14 14.25 -21.88
CA SER A 243 11.06 15.24 -21.99
C SER A 243 9.92 14.87 -21.05
N GLU A 244 9.49 15.82 -20.26
CA GLU A 244 8.27 15.75 -19.43
C GLU A 244 7.30 16.82 -19.88
N ILE A 245 6.01 16.49 -19.91
CA ILE A 245 4.99 17.35 -20.49
C ILE A 245 3.98 17.76 -19.43
N LEU A 246 3.69 19.04 -19.34
CA LEU A 246 2.70 19.63 -18.47
C LEU A 246 1.60 20.28 -19.30
N GLN A 247 0.35 19.88 -19.08
CA GLN A 247 -0.83 20.52 -19.67
C GLN A 247 -1.53 21.38 -18.63
N LEU A 248 -1.74 22.66 -18.94
CA LEU A 248 -2.50 23.55 -18.08
C LEU A 248 -3.97 23.12 -18.04
N LEU A 249 -4.48 22.87 -16.83
CA LEU A 249 -5.90 22.56 -16.58
C LEU A 249 -6.68 23.78 -16.11
N ALA A 250 -6.07 24.64 -15.28
CA ALA A 250 -6.73 25.81 -14.73
C ALA A 250 -5.69 26.89 -14.31
N GLY A 251 -6.14 28.13 -14.25
CA GLY A 251 -5.33 29.27 -13.81
C GLY A 251 -4.57 29.96 -14.95
N THR A 252 -3.45 30.58 -14.59
CA THR A 252 -2.62 31.37 -15.54
C THR A 252 -1.31 30.62 -15.79
N PRO A 253 -0.86 30.48 -17.05
CA PRO A 253 0.43 29.89 -17.37
C PRO A 253 1.57 30.52 -16.58
N VAL A 254 2.55 29.72 -16.15
CA VAL A 254 3.73 30.19 -15.43
C VAL A 254 4.98 30.00 -16.29
N ASP A 255 5.96 30.86 -16.08
CA ASP A 255 7.27 30.70 -16.72
C ASP A 255 8.13 29.69 -15.96
N TRP A 256 8.20 28.48 -16.49
CA TRP A 256 9.00 27.37 -15.92
C TRP A 256 10.51 27.58 -16.14
N THR A 257 10.92 28.49 -17.04
CA THR A 257 12.34 28.76 -17.32
C THR A 257 12.93 29.80 -16.35
N ALA A 258 12.06 30.59 -15.70
CA ALA A 258 12.51 31.55 -14.71
C ALA A 258 13.10 30.82 -13.49
N PRO A 259 14.28 31.23 -13.00
CA PRO A 259 14.88 30.62 -11.82
C PRO A 259 13.96 30.80 -10.61
N PRO A 260 13.95 29.86 -9.66
CA PRO A 260 13.23 30.01 -8.40
C PRO A 260 13.72 31.27 -7.66
N ALA A 261 12.85 31.86 -6.86
CA ALA A 261 13.20 33.06 -6.08
C ALA A 261 14.41 32.77 -5.17
N ALA A 262 15.38 33.68 -5.16
CA ALA A 262 16.59 33.54 -4.36
C ALA A 262 16.34 33.52 -2.83
N ASN A 263 15.17 33.97 -2.39
CA ASN A 263 14.75 33.94 -1.00
C ASN A 263 13.91 32.68 -0.72
N ARG A 264 14.58 31.53 -0.56
CA ARG A 264 13.99 30.44 0.21
C ARG A 264 13.62 31.03 1.58
N ALA A 265 12.34 30.95 2.00
CA ALA A 265 12.02 30.97 3.41
C ALA A 265 12.75 29.76 4.02
N TYR A 266 13.93 30.01 4.55
CA TYR A 266 14.79 28.96 5.06
C TYR A 266 14.07 28.29 6.22
N GLN A 267 13.82 26.98 6.07
CA GLN A 267 13.33 26.18 7.18
C GLN A 267 14.55 25.70 7.95
N PRO A 268 14.61 25.92 9.26
CA PRO A 268 15.72 25.42 10.06
C PRO A 268 15.72 23.89 10.03
N TRP A 269 16.90 23.31 10.22
CA TRP A 269 16.95 21.89 10.54
C TRP A 269 16.23 21.69 11.88
N ARG A 270 15.24 20.81 11.90
CA ARG A 270 14.41 20.51 13.07
C ARG A 270 14.32 19.01 13.28
N GLU A 271 14.51 18.60 14.51
CA GLU A 271 14.36 17.22 14.96
C GLU A 271 13.60 17.19 16.27
N VAL A 272 12.66 16.25 16.42
CA VAL A 272 12.08 15.88 17.71
C VAL A 272 12.56 14.48 18.02
N ARG A 273 13.40 14.34 19.04
CA ARG A 273 13.94 13.05 19.46
C ARG A 273 13.54 12.71 20.89
N ALA A 274 13.42 11.42 21.14
CA ALA A 274 13.31 10.89 22.48
C ALA A 274 14.55 10.06 22.78
N SER A 275 15.22 10.33 23.89
CA SER A 275 16.41 9.59 24.29
C SER A 275 16.43 9.37 25.80
N ARG A 276 17.13 8.33 26.21
CA ARG A 276 17.46 8.13 27.62
C ARG A 276 18.83 8.75 27.91
N PRO A 277 19.10 9.20 29.16
CA PRO A 277 20.43 9.65 29.55
C PRO A 277 21.49 8.60 29.12
N TRP A 278 22.61 9.11 28.62
CA TRP A 278 23.75 8.29 28.17
C TRP A 278 23.48 7.41 26.94
N PHE A 279 22.42 7.68 26.14
CA PHE A 279 22.04 6.88 24.97
C PHE A 279 21.96 5.37 25.27
N THR A 280 21.47 4.99 26.44
CA THR A 280 21.36 3.59 26.85
C THR A 280 19.92 3.10 26.68
N ASP A 281 19.72 1.81 26.39
CA ASP A 281 18.41 1.15 26.38
C ASP A 281 17.95 0.66 27.77
N ARG A 282 18.50 1.24 28.85
CA ARG A 282 18.09 0.88 30.21
C ARG A 282 16.73 1.43 30.55
N ASP A 283 15.74 0.56 30.61
CA ASP A 283 14.34 0.91 30.91
C ASP A 283 14.12 1.62 32.27
N SER A 284 15.07 1.51 33.17
CA SER A 284 15.03 2.20 34.47
C SER A 284 15.29 3.70 34.39
N LEU A 285 15.79 4.22 33.26
CA LEU A 285 16.06 5.64 33.09
C LEU A 285 14.89 6.35 32.38
N PRO A 286 14.55 7.58 32.77
CA PRO A 286 13.46 8.32 32.15
C PRO A 286 13.76 8.61 30.69
N LEU A 287 12.73 8.52 29.86
CA LEU A 287 12.77 8.94 28.47
C LEU A 287 12.56 10.46 28.41
N VAL A 288 13.50 11.17 27.81
CA VAL A 288 13.41 12.63 27.63
C VAL A 288 13.12 12.91 26.17
N ARG A 289 12.09 13.68 25.90
CA ARG A 289 11.79 14.20 24.55
C ARG A 289 12.37 15.59 24.39
N THR A 290 13.14 15.79 23.33
CA THR A 290 13.83 17.06 23.05
C THR A 290 13.56 17.49 21.62
N GLU A 291 13.09 18.73 21.45
CA GLU A 291 13.11 19.39 20.14
C GLU A 291 14.46 20.09 19.97
N ILE A 292 15.08 19.83 18.84
CA ILE A 292 16.35 20.45 18.45
C ILE A 292 16.10 21.23 17.16
N VAL A 293 16.50 22.49 17.15
CA VAL A 293 16.43 23.38 15.99
C VAL A 293 17.79 24.00 15.75
N VAL A 294 18.29 23.91 14.53
CA VAL A 294 19.57 24.48 14.13
C VAL A 294 19.35 25.46 12.98
N ASN A 295 19.84 26.69 13.15
CA ASN A 295 19.84 27.64 12.06
C ASN A 295 21.07 27.44 11.16
N GLU A 296 20.91 26.77 10.04
CA GLU A 296 21.95 26.61 9.01
C GLU A 296 21.94 27.75 7.97
N SER A 297 20.96 28.67 8.06
CA SER A 297 20.87 29.84 7.19
C SER A 297 22.02 30.82 7.38
N PRO A 298 22.46 31.51 6.33
CA PRO A 298 23.40 32.63 6.49
C PRO A 298 22.83 33.80 7.29
N ASN A 299 21.50 33.90 7.42
CA ASN A 299 20.82 35.01 8.13
C ASN A 299 20.25 34.55 9.47
N PRO A 300 20.08 35.44 10.43
CA PRO A 300 19.39 35.15 11.68
C PRO A 300 17.98 34.63 11.44
N LEU A 301 17.58 33.62 12.20
CA LEU A 301 16.27 32.99 12.15
C LEU A 301 15.52 33.24 13.46
N VAL A 302 14.26 33.63 13.40
CA VAL A 302 13.41 33.71 14.60
C VAL A 302 12.60 32.41 14.70
N TRP A 303 12.82 31.67 15.78
CA TRP A 303 12.10 30.46 16.11
C TRP A 303 11.46 30.57 17.50
N ASN A 304 10.12 30.43 17.55
CA ASN A 304 9.37 30.58 18.81
C ASN A 304 9.78 31.82 19.65
N GLY A 305 9.97 32.95 19.00
CA GLY A 305 10.33 34.22 19.64
C GLY A 305 11.81 34.39 20.01
N LYS A 306 12.65 33.37 19.77
CA LYS A 306 14.10 33.45 19.98
C LYS A 306 14.81 33.66 18.63
N SER A 307 15.71 34.62 18.55
CA SER A 307 16.59 34.83 17.41
C SER A 307 17.77 33.87 17.48
N LEU A 308 17.96 33.06 16.43
CA LEU A 308 19.08 32.13 16.30
C LEU A 308 20.05 32.66 15.24
N ALA A 309 21.32 32.83 15.59
CA ALA A 309 22.37 33.13 14.62
C ALA A 309 22.70 31.91 13.75
N LYS A 310 23.47 32.10 12.68
CA LYS A 310 23.95 31.00 11.85
C LYS A 310 24.72 29.96 12.68
N GLY A 311 24.35 28.70 12.58
CA GLY A 311 24.94 27.57 13.32
C GLY A 311 24.49 27.49 14.77
N GLU A 312 23.66 28.42 15.25
CA GLU A 312 23.12 28.35 16.62
C GLU A 312 22.07 27.24 16.72
N ARG A 313 22.18 26.48 17.82
CA ARG A 313 21.31 25.38 18.18
C ARG A 313 20.43 25.77 19.37
N LEU A 314 19.14 25.51 19.22
CA LEU A 314 18.15 25.60 20.29
C LEU A 314 17.71 24.19 20.68
N GLU A 315 17.76 23.90 21.97
CA GLU A 315 17.17 22.69 22.54
C GLU A 315 16.07 23.06 23.52
N ARG A 316 14.94 22.37 23.45
CA ARG A 316 13.86 22.51 24.43
C ARG A 316 13.13 21.19 24.61
N GLU A 317 12.39 21.08 25.71
CA GLU A 317 11.50 19.95 25.91
C GLU A 317 10.39 19.94 24.84
N ALA A 318 10.17 18.78 24.23
CA ALA A 318 9.14 18.59 23.22
C ALA A 318 7.86 18.04 23.84
N SER A 319 6.71 18.38 23.25
CA SER A 319 5.42 17.84 23.65
C SER A 319 5.36 16.33 23.47
N GLU A 320 4.67 15.64 24.38
CA GLU A 320 4.42 14.19 24.28
C GLU A 320 3.58 13.82 23.05
N LEU A 321 2.82 14.77 22.50
CA LEU A 321 1.97 14.58 21.33
C LEU A 321 2.74 14.72 20.00
N GLU A 322 3.94 15.30 20.00
CA GLU A 322 4.72 15.43 18.78
C GLU A 322 5.38 14.08 18.38
N PRO A 323 5.32 13.68 17.10
CA PRO A 323 6.09 12.54 16.63
C PRO A 323 7.58 12.73 16.94
N ALA A 324 8.21 11.71 17.50
CA ALA A 324 9.63 11.74 17.85
C ALA A 324 10.34 10.48 17.36
N GLU A 325 11.62 10.60 17.06
CA GLU A 325 12.49 9.44 16.89
C GLU A 325 13.11 9.04 18.23
N TYR A 326 13.07 7.76 18.56
CA TYR A 326 13.85 7.22 19.65
C TYR A 326 15.30 7.08 19.21
N VAL A 327 16.19 7.76 19.93
CA VAL A 327 17.62 7.79 19.64
C VAL A 327 18.35 7.07 20.76
N SER A 328 19.03 6.00 20.40
CA SER A 328 19.96 5.27 21.29
C SER A 328 21.32 5.16 20.61
N GLY A 329 22.32 4.64 21.31
CA GLY A 329 23.62 4.46 20.72
C GLY A 329 24.51 3.50 21.51
N ASP A 330 25.44 2.88 20.82
CA ASP A 330 26.55 2.16 21.41
C ASP A 330 27.88 2.49 20.72
N ARG A 331 28.98 2.06 21.32
CA ARG A 331 30.32 2.40 20.79
C ARG A 331 30.70 1.64 19.52
N VAL A 332 29.95 0.61 19.16
CA VAL A 332 30.21 -0.24 17.98
C VAL A 332 29.37 0.21 16.80
N GLN A 333 28.07 0.46 17.03
CA GLN A 333 27.11 0.78 15.98
C GLN A 333 26.92 2.29 15.78
N GLY A 334 27.33 3.11 16.76
CA GLY A 334 27.08 4.53 16.74
C GLY A 334 25.64 4.88 17.13
N GLU A 335 25.08 5.90 16.51
CA GLU A 335 23.72 6.35 16.78
C GLU A 335 22.69 5.48 16.03
N LEU A 336 21.74 4.94 16.78
CA LEU A 336 20.62 4.17 16.28
C LEU A 336 19.34 4.98 16.40
N ARG A 337 18.56 5.08 15.33
CA ARG A 337 17.30 5.81 15.26
C ARG A 337 16.16 4.89 14.88
N ARG A 338 15.04 5.06 15.57
CA ARG A 338 13.78 4.38 15.22
C ARG A 338 12.60 5.27 15.61
N PRO A 339 11.45 5.17 14.92
CA PRO A 339 10.25 5.88 15.34
C PRO A 339 9.93 5.57 16.81
N LEU A 340 9.64 6.62 17.61
CA LEU A 340 9.10 6.42 18.95
C LEU A 340 7.60 6.14 18.83
N LEU A 341 7.23 4.89 18.99
CA LEU A 341 5.84 4.47 18.96
C LEU A 341 5.21 4.62 20.35
N GLN A 342 3.98 5.11 20.40
CA GLN A 342 3.12 4.92 21.56
C GLN A 342 2.66 3.47 21.56
N ALA A 343 3.27 2.66 22.41
CA ALA A 343 2.91 1.27 22.56
C ALA A 343 1.80 1.11 23.63
N ASP A 344 0.81 0.28 23.34
CA ASP A 344 -0.07 -0.23 24.37
C ASP A 344 0.75 -1.08 25.36
N PRO A 345 0.36 -1.18 26.61
CA PRO A 345 1.13 -1.95 27.60
C PRO A 345 1.25 -3.43 27.25
N LEU A 346 0.34 -3.95 26.42
CA LEU A 346 0.24 -5.34 26.03
C LEU A 346 -0.19 -5.47 24.58
N SER A 347 0.40 -6.44 23.84
CA SER A 347 -0.09 -6.87 22.53
C SER A 347 -0.42 -8.36 22.54
N VAL A 348 -1.25 -8.79 21.60
CA VAL A 348 -1.62 -10.18 21.40
C VAL A 348 -1.18 -10.67 20.01
N SER A 349 -0.79 -11.92 19.93
CA SER A 349 -0.55 -12.66 18.69
C SER A 349 -1.28 -13.99 18.79
N VAL A 350 -2.02 -14.37 17.77
CA VAL A 350 -2.84 -15.60 17.76
C VAL A 350 -2.52 -16.41 16.51
N SER A 351 -2.39 -17.71 16.67
CA SER A 351 -2.18 -18.65 15.58
C SER A 351 -3.17 -19.82 15.68
N PRO A 352 -3.94 -20.08 14.61
CA PRO A 352 -4.09 -19.29 13.38
C PRO A 352 -4.72 -17.92 13.65
N SER A 353 -4.51 -16.97 12.75
CA SER A 353 -5.01 -15.58 12.85
C SER A 353 -6.52 -15.43 12.59
N GLY A 354 -7.20 -16.52 12.23
CA GLY A 354 -8.64 -16.66 12.07
C GLY A 354 -9.04 -18.11 12.29
N LEU A 355 -10.28 -18.36 12.65
CA LEU A 355 -10.82 -19.70 12.83
C LEU A 355 -12.06 -19.91 11.96
N ILE A 356 -11.97 -20.87 11.05
CA ILE A 356 -13.07 -21.38 10.25
C ILE A 356 -13.45 -22.75 10.82
N ALA A 357 -14.46 -22.78 11.68
CA ALA A 357 -14.95 -24.02 12.26
C ALA A 357 -15.84 -24.75 11.21
N THR A 358 -15.37 -25.84 10.69
CA THR A 358 -16.06 -26.62 9.64
C THR A 358 -17.04 -27.66 10.20
N ASN A 359 -16.97 -27.91 11.50
CA ASN A 359 -17.83 -28.80 12.27
C ASN A 359 -17.95 -28.30 13.72
N THR A 360 -18.57 -29.10 14.58
CA THR A 360 -18.78 -28.77 16.00
C THR A 360 -17.67 -29.34 16.92
N ASP A 361 -16.49 -29.63 16.38
CA ASP A 361 -15.36 -30.08 17.16
C ASP A 361 -14.71 -28.96 17.97
N ARG A 362 -13.75 -29.34 18.79
CA ARG A 362 -12.94 -28.39 19.56
C ARG A 362 -11.75 -27.92 18.73
N TYR A 363 -11.53 -26.64 18.75
CA TYR A 363 -10.44 -25.96 18.06
C TYR A 363 -9.52 -25.32 19.09
N THR A 364 -8.23 -25.47 18.91
CA THR A 364 -7.20 -24.87 19.77
C THR A 364 -6.46 -23.78 19.04
N LEU A 365 -6.44 -22.58 19.63
CA LEU A 365 -5.66 -21.43 19.18
C LEU A 365 -4.46 -21.24 20.11
N GLN A 366 -3.29 -21.00 19.55
CA GLN A 366 -2.11 -20.58 20.29
C GLN A 366 -2.11 -19.08 20.46
N VAL A 367 -2.08 -18.59 21.70
CA VAL A 367 -2.17 -17.15 22.01
C VAL A 367 -0.92 -16.74 22.77
N ALA A 368 -0.24 -15.73 22.27
CA ALA A 368 0.91 -15.13 22.93
C ALA A 368 0.63 -13.66 23.24
N PHE A 369 0.81 -13.26 24.50
CA PHE A 369 0.75 -11.86 24.91
C PHE A 369 2.17 -11.34 25.12
N THR A 370 2.53 -10.25 24.43
CA THR A 370 3.82 -9.59 24.59
C THR A 370 3.64 -8.30 25.37
N ARG A 371 4.40 -8.13 26.46
CA ARG A 371 4.41 -6.90 27.25
C ARG A 371 5.32 -5.85 26.64
N TRP A 372 4.86 -4.60 26.63
CA TRP A 372 5.60 -3.42 26.19
C TRP A 372 5.85 -2.42 27.33
N ALA A 373 5.23 -2.65 28.49
CA ALA A 373 5.39 -1.85 29.69
C ALA A 373 5.83 -2.71 30.88
N LEU A 374 6.39 -2.06 31.90
CA LEU A 374 6.87 -2.70 33.13
C LEU A 374 5.74 -2.92 34.16
N ALA A 375 4.59 -3.41 33.75
CA ALA A 375 3.57 -3.86 34.70
C ALA A 375 4.01 -5.18 35.34
N LYS A 376 3.59 -5.40 36.59
CA LYS A 376 3.92 -6.63 37.31
C LYS A 376 2.90 -7.73 37.03
N ASP A 377 1.64 -7.38 37.10
CA ASP A 377 0.52 -8.32 36.97
C ASP A 377 -0.33 -7.96 35.76
N TYR A 378 -0.68 -8.95 35.00
CA TYR A 378 -1.53 -8.83 33.81
C TYR A 378 -2.79 -9.67 34.01
N GLU A 379 -3.91 -9.11 33.59
CA GLU A 379 -5.19 -9.81 33.49
C GLU A 379 -5.81 -9.50 32.13
N VAL A 380 -6.19 -10.56 31.41
CA VAL A 380 -6.86 -10.46 30.11
C VAL A 380 -8.17 -11.23 30.16
N GLU A 381 -9.27 -10.57 29.86
CA GLU A 381 -10.58 -11.21 29.67
C GLU A 381 -10.71 -11.65 28.20
N ILE A 382 -11.15 -12.89 27.99
CA ILE A 382 -11.47 -13.46 26.69
C ILE A 382 -12.96 -13.33 26.44
N ARG A 383 -13.34 -12.78 25.28
CA ARG A 383 -14.73 -12.66 24.83
C ARG A 383 -14.93 -13.42 23.53
N VAL A 384 -16.02 -14.17 23.47
CA VAL A 384 -16.41 -14.99 22.31
C VAL A 384 -17.80 -14.63 21.83
N PRO A 385 -18.13 -14.79 20.55
CA PRO A 385 -19.47 -14.53 20.03
C PRO A 385 -20.50 -15.53 20.57
N LYS A 386 -21.77 -15.20 20.37
CA LYS A 386 -22.89 -16.06 20.76
C LYS A 386 -22.82 -17.42 20.09
N GLY A 387 -23.07 -18.48 20.83
CA GLY A 387 -23.10 -19.86 20.37
C GLY A 387 -21.74 -20.55 20.39
N TRP A 388 -20.64 -19.81 20.60
CA TRP A 388 -19.31 -20.37 20.82
C TRP A 388 -19.11 -20.68 22.32
N THR A 389 -18.52 -21.83 22.59
CA THR A 389 -18.17 -22.24 23.96
C THR A 389 -16.66 -22.09 24.16
N LEU A 390 -16.28 -21.32 25.19
CA LEU A 390 -14.88 -21.20 25.62
C LEU A 390 -14.60 -22.26 26.69
N HIS A 391 -13.72 -23.22 26.38
CA HIS A 391 -13.29 -24.28 27.33
C HIS A 391 -12.09 -23.86 28.18
N SER A 392 -11.33 -22.86 27.72
CA SER A 392 -10.25 -22.28 28.51
C SER A 392 -10.75 -21.28 29.54
N ALA A 393 -9.86 -20.84 30.44
CA ALA A 393 -10.22 -19.83 31.46
C ALA A 393 -10.67 -18.53 30.80
N LYS A 394 -11.81 -17.99 31.17
CA LYS A 394 -12.34 -16.71 30.67
C LYS A 394 -11.43 -15.53 30.98
N ARG A 395 -10.63 -15.64 32.04
CA ARG A 395 -9.64 -14.63 32.46
C ARG A 395 -8.29 -15.29 32.62
N LEU A 396 -7.32 -14.80 31.84
CA LEU A 396 -5.92 -15.22 31.93
C LEU A 396 -5.20 -14.24 32.84
N LYS A 397 -4.44 -14.77 33.81
CA LYS A 397 -3.66 -13.98 34.76
C LYS A 397 -2.23 -14.50 34.81
N TRP A 398 -1.27 -13.59 34.78
CA TRP A 398 0.14 -13.94 35.00
C TRP A 398 0.91 -12.76 35.60
N THR A 399 2.00 -13.09 36.28
CA THR A 399 2.91 -12.12 36.85
C THR A 399 4.20 -12.11 36.04
N ALA A 400 4.59 -10.95 35.57
CA ALA A 400 5.85 -10.77 34.86
C ALA A 400 6.98 -10.45 35.84
N LEU A 401 8.03 -11.27 35.84
CA LEU A 401 9.22 -11.03 36.64
C LEU A 401 10.22 -10.14 35.88
N PRO A 402 11.00 -9.27 36.56
CA PRO A 402 12.07 -8.54 35.94
C PRO A 402 13.06 -9.49 35.24
N GLY A 403 13.38 -9.23 33.98
CA GLY A 403 14.29 -10.05 33.17
C GLY A 403 13.72 -11.35 32.63
N SER A 404 12.43 -11.68 32.88
CA SER A 404 11.75 -12.81 32.22
C SER A 404 11.43 -12.51 30.78
N ASP A 405 11.11 -13.57 30.00
CA ASP A 405 10.56 -13.43 28.64
C ASP A 405 9.44 -12.38 28.62
N PRO A 406 9.47 -11.42 27.69
CA PRO A 406 8.38 -10.47 27.54
C PRO A 406 7.06 -11.12 27.10
N ALA A 407 7.06 -12.34 26.59
CA ALA A 407 5.90 -13.07 26.11
C ALA A 407 5.36 -14.06 27.14
N ALA A 408 4.02 -14.18 27.21
CA ALA A 408 3.30 -15.22 27.94
C ALA A 408 2.43 -15.98 26.94
N TYR A 409 2.49 -17.32 26.99
CA TYR A 409 1.85 -18.22 26.03
C TYR A 409 0.68 -18.95 26.65
N PHE A 410 -0.42 -19.05 25.94
CA PHE A 410 -1.65 -19.72 26.37
C PHE A 410 -2.28 -20.50 25.21
N GLU A 411 -3.00 -21.55 25.55
CA GLU A 411 -3.92 -22.23 24.64
C GLU A 411 -5.35 -21.78 24.91
N VAL A 412 -6.04 -21.34 23.88
CA VAL A 412 -7.45 -20.99 23.93
C VAL A 412 -8.23 -22.04 23.15
N VAL A 413 -9.06 -22.80 23.86
CA VAL A 413 -9.86 -23.90 23.30
C VAL A 413 -11.30 -23.43 23.14
N LEU A 414 -11.78 -23.49 21.93
CA LEU A 414 -13.13 -23.10 21.51
C LEU A 414 -13.87 -24.29 20.92
N GLU A 415 -15.19 -24.29 21.08
CA GLU A 415 -16.10 -25.25 20.45
C GLU A 415 -17.23 -24.48 19.77
N ALA A 416 -17.46 -24.78 18.49
CA ALA A 416 -18.59 -24.24 17.76
C ALA A 416 -19.85 -25.08 18.01
N SER A 417 -21.01 -24.47 17.89
CA SER A 417 -22.31 -25.15 17.87
C SER A 417 -23.08 -24.83 16.60
N LEU A 418 -24.09 -25.57 16.29
CA LEU A 418 -24.98 -25.29 15.15
C LEU A 418 -25.66 -23.91 15.20
N ASN A 419 -25.64 -23.26 16.37
CA ASN A 419 -26.17 -21.91 16.58
C ASN A 419 -25.06 -20.87 16.73
N SER A 420 -23.81 -21.20 16.40
CA SER A 420 -22.70 -20.26 16.46
C SER A 420 -22.91 -19.13 15.47
N VAL A 421 -22.77 -17.91 15.95
CA VAL A 421 -22.85 -16.69 15.16
C VAL A 421 -21.44 -16.26 14.79
N ASP A 422 -21.27 -15.82 13.56
CA ASP A 422 -20.04 -15.20 13.12
C ASP A 422 -19.70 -13.97 13.95
N GLY A 423 -18.44 -13.80 14.29
CA GLY A 423 -17.98 -12.70 15.15
C GLY A 423 -16.48 -12.76 15.36
N PHE A 424 -16.04 -12.24 16.51
CA PHE A 424 -14.63 -12.15 16.84
C PHE A 424 -14.32 -12.71 18.23
N LEU A 425 -13.20 -13.42 18.33
CA LEU A 425 -12.54 -13.68 19.60
C LEU A 425 -11.76 -12.42 19.96
N GLU A 426 -12.10 -11.82 21.10
CA GLU A 426 -11.49 -10.59 21.55
C GLU A 426 -10.77 -10.78 22.89
N PHE A 427 -9.70 -10.01 23.07
CA PHE A 427 -8.90 -9.97 24.28
C PHE A 427 -8.97 -8.57 24.89
N TRP A 428 -9.31 -8.48 26.17
CA TRP A 428 -9.54 -7.19 26.85
C TRP A 428 -8.68 -7.09 28.11
N SER A 429 -7.94 -6.01 28.27
CA SER A 429 -7.13 -5.72 29.46
C SER A 429 -7.35 -4.28 29.90
N GLY A 430 -7.61 -4.05 31.20
CA GLY A 430 -7.85 -2.71 31.73
C GLY A 430 -9.04 -1.97 31.10
N GLY A 431 -10.04 -2.68 30.55
CA GLY A 431 -11.20 -2.09 29.88
C GLY A 431 -10.96 -1.69 28.41
N GLN A 432 -9.82 -2.02 27.84
CA GLN A 432 -9.47 -1.76 26.45
C GLN A 432 -9.21 -3.08 25.68
N ALA A 433 -9.52 -3.10 24.40
CA ALA A 433 -9.18 -4.22 23.53
C ALA A 433 -7.65 -4.29 23.34
N VAL A 434 -7.10 -5.49 23.46
CA VAL A 434 -5.66 -5.73 23.25
C VAL A 434 -5.41 -5.81 21.75
N ARG A 435 -4.52 -4.96 21.25
CA ARG A 435 -4.13 -4.92 19.84
C ARG A 435 -3.01 -5.90 19.50
N SER A 436 -2.85 -6.20 18.25
CA SER A 436 -1.74 -6.97 17.70
C SER A 436 -0.65 -6.06 17.15
N VAL A 437 0.55 -6.60 16.93
CA VAL A 437 1.70 -5.87 16.40
C VAL A 437 2.30 -6.62 15.23
N VAL A 438 2.35 -5.97 14.08
CA VAL A 438 3.10 -6.41 12.90
C VAL A 438 4.47 -5.73 12.90
N LYS A 439 5.52 -6.51 12.79
CA LYS A 439 6.91 -5.99 12.77
C LYS A 439 7.38 -5.89 11.34
N LEU A 440 7.61 -4.68 10.85
CA LEU A 440 8.23 -4.43 9.56
C LEU A 440 9.76 -4.50 9.69
N ARG A 441 10.38 -5.46 9.00
CA ARG A 441 11.82 -5.77 9.10
C ARG A 441 12.42 -5.91 7.70
N TYR A 442 12.44 -4.81 6.95
CA TYR A 442 13.03 -4.72 5.62
C TYR A 442 14.29 -3.86 5.65
N GLU A 443 15.31 -4.24 4.88
CA GLU A 443 16.60 -3.53 4.85
C GLU A 443 16.51 -2.12 4.26
N HIS A 444 15.55 -1.88 3.37
CA HIS A 444 15.42 -0.63 2.61
C HIS A 444 14.56 0.43 3.30
N VAL A 445 13.92 0.10 4.40
CA VAL A 445 13.12 1.03 5.21
C VAL A 445 13.47 0.92 6.69
N PRO A 446 13.24 1.97 7.48
CA PRO A 446 13.43 1.89 8.93
C PRO A 446 12.56 0.78 9.54
N GLN A 447 13.16 0.00 10.44
CA GLN A 447 12.40 -1.00 11.19
C GLN A 447 11.32 -0.32 12.03
N SER A 448 10.10 -0.87 11.98
CA SER A 448 8.96 -0.31 12.71
C SER A 448 7.99 -1.39 13.15
N GLU A 449 7.12 -1.02 14.10
CA GLU A 449 6.00 -1.83 14.59
C GLU A 449 4.69 -1.13 14.21
N VAL A 450 3.77 -1.88 13.61
CA VAL A 450 2.44 -1.40 13.22
C VAL A 450 1.41 -2.04 14.15
N TRP A 451 0.68 -1.21 14.87
CA TRP A 451 -0.38 -1.66 15.76
C TRP A 451 -1.68 -1.84 14.96
N VAL A 452 -2.18 -3.07 14.96
CA VAL A 452 -3.40 -3.46 14.24
C VAL A 452 -4.42 -4.05 15.20
N ASP A 453 -5.64 -4.26 14.75
CA ASP A 453 -6.65 -4.96 15.54
C ASP A 453 -6.13 -6.34 15.97
N GLY A 454 -6.31 -6.70 17.24
CA GLY A 454 -5.89 -7.98 17.80
C GLY A 454 -7.05 -8.99 17.92
N SER A 455 -8.23 -8.65 17.42
CA SER A 455 -9.36 -9.58 17.38
C SER A 455 -9.15 -10.65 16.31
N VAL A 456 -9.69 -11.86 16.56
CA VAL A 456 -9.56 -13.01 15.67
C VAL A 456 -10.92 -13.36 15.11
N PRO A 457 -11.13 -13.35 13.78
CA PRO A 457 -12.41 -13.72 13.20
C PRO A 457 -12.74 -15.18 13.50
N LEU A 458 -13.94 -15.42 14.03
CA LEU A 458 -14.53 -16.74 14.25
C LEU A 458 -15.71 -16.92 13.30
N ARG A 459 -15.67 -17.96 12.48
CA ARG A 459 -16.73 -18.29 11.52
C ARG A 459 -17.13 -19.74 11.69
N PHE A 460 -18.42 -20.02 11.68
CA PHE A 460 -18.94 -21.39 11.65
C PHE A 460 -19.46 -21.71 10.24
N VAL A 461 -18.70 -22.48 9.51
CA VAL A 461 -18.96 -22.80 8.09
C VAL A 461 -18.99 -24.32 7.92
N PRO A 462 -20.12 -24.98 8.28
CA PRO A 462 -20.21 -26.43 8.20
C PRO A 462 -19.98 -26.91 6.75
N MET A 463 -19.00 -27.79 6.56
CA MET A 463 -18.65 -28.33 5.24
C MET A 463 -18.03 -29.71 5.34
N GLN A 464 -18.06 -30.43 4.23
CA GLN A 464 -17.38 -31.71 4.10
C GLN A 464 -16.01 -31.49 3.49
N LEU A 465 -14.98 -32.11 4.10
CA LEU A 465 -13.60 -32.02 3.66
C LEU A 465 -12.95 -33.41 3.74
N PRO A 466 -12.17 -33.82 2.73
CA PRO A 466 -11.35 -35.02 2.83
C PRO A 466 -10.17 -34.78 3.75
N ASP A 467 -9.71 -35.81 4.48
CA ASP A 467 -8.41 -35.79 5.14
C ASP A 467 -7.32 -35.95 4.08
N ALA A 468 -6.75 -34.84 3.62
CA ALA A 468 -5.86 -34.81 2.47
C ALA A 468 -4.73 -33.80 2.63
N GLU A 469 -3.73 -33.90 1.78
CA GLU A 469 -2.61 -32.97 1.67
C GLU A 469 -2.69 -32.17 0.37
N VAL A 470 -2.45 -30.87 0.46
CA VAL A 470 -2.49 -29.91 -0.66
C VAL A 470 -1.15 -29.22 -0.76
N GLY A 471 -0.56 -29.21 -1.96
CA GLY A 471 0.65 -28.47 -2.25
C GLY A 471 0.34 -26.99 -2.51
N ILE A 472 1.22 -26.09 -2.07
CA ILE A 472 1.13 -24.68 -2.43
C ILE A 472 2.47 -24.16 -2.93
N ILE A 473 2.44 -23.48 -4.08
CA ILE A 473 3.54 -22.65 -4.57
C ILE A 473 3.15 -21.20 -4.25
N GLU A 474 3.83 -20.59 -3.31
CA GLU A 474 3.52 -19.24 -2.85
C GLU A 474 3.75 -18.19 -3.95
N GLY A 475 2.95 -17.13 -3.94
CA GLY A 475 3.03 -16.00 -4.86
C GLY A 475 3.26 -14.68 -4.14
N ALA A 476 2.69 -13.61 -4.66
CA ALA A 476 2.79 -12.27 -4.10
C ALA A 476 1.79 -12.09 -2.95
N GLY A 477 2.23 -12.27 -1.73
CA GLY A 477 1.49 -11.98 -0.49
C GLY A 477 0.00 -12.33 -0.55
N ASP A 478 -0.34 -13.60 -0.39
CA ASP A 478 -1.72 -14.05 -0.22
C ASP A 478 -1.84 -14.98 0.98
N ASP A 479 -3.06 -15.23 1.41
CA ASP A 479 -3.36 -16.06 2.57
C ASP A 479 -3.81 -17.48 2.17
N ALA A 480 -3.47 -17.97 0.96
CA ALA A 480 -3.95 -19.26 0.46
C ALA A 480 -3.48 -20.45 1.30
N ALA A 481 -2.21 -20.45 1.74
CA ALA A 481 -1.70 -21.48 2.63
C ALA A 481 -2.46 -21.50 3.96
N MET A 482 -2.65 -20.32 4.57
CA MET A 482 -3.41 -20.16 5.80
C MET A 482 -4.88 -20.60 5.63
N ALA A 483 -5.51 -20.23 4.53
CA ALA A 483 -6.90 -20.62 4.26
C ALA A 483 -7.06 -22.14 4.15
N LEU A 484 -6.12 -22.83 3.49
CA LEU A 484 -6.08 -24.29 3.42
C LEU A 484 -5.84 -24.94 4.78
N GLU A 485 -4.92 -24.40 5.58
CA GLU A 485 -4.66 -24.86 6.96
C GLU A 485 -5.89 -24.65 7.87
N GLN A 486 -6.58 -23.53 7.76
CA GLN A 486 -7.83 -23.25 8.49
C GLN A 486 -8.97 -24.21 8.10
N LEU A 487 -9.00 -24.65 6.86
CA LEU A 487 -9.92 -25.69 6.40
C LEU A 487 -9.58 -27.08 6.95
N GLY A 488 -8.38 -27.28 7.50
CA GLY A 488 -7.93 -28.55 8.05
C GLY A 488 -7.15 -29.43 7.07
N PHE A 489 -6.80 -28.92 5.88
CA PHE A 489 -5.86 -29.62 5.01
C PHE A 489 -4.44 -29.62 5.57
N ARG A 490 -3.70 -30.69 5.35
CA ARG A 490 -2.25 -30.66 5.51
C ARG A 490 -1.66 -29.89 4.32
N VAL A 491 -0.88 -28.84 4.60
CA VAL A 491 -0.33 -27.97 3.55
C VAL A 491 1.17 -28.21 3.39
N LYS A 492 1.59 -28.59 2.18
CA LYS A 492 2.98 -28.71 1.79
C LYS A 492 3.42 -27.53 0.95
N ARG A 493 4.32 -26.69 1.47
CA ARG A 493 4.92 -25.59 0.71
C ARG A 493 5.94 -26.12 -0.27
N LEU A 494 5.80 -25.79 -1.54
CA LEU A 494 6.62 -26.25 -2.66
C LEU A 494 7.47 -25.06 -3.18
N ASP A 495 8.79 -25.23 -3.14
CA ASP A 495 9.72 -24.30 -3.78
C ASP A 495 9.98 -24.73 -5.23
N PRO A 496 9.59 -23.98 -6.25
CA PRO A 496 9.80 -24.31 -7.66
C PRO A 496 11.26 -24.57 -8.02
N LEU A 497 12.22 -23.93 -7.34
CA LEU A 497 13.64 -24.12 -7.58
C LEU A 497 14.20 -25.40 -6.96
N ALA A 498 13.60 -25.90 -5.89
CA ALA A 498 14.08 -27.04 -5.12
C ALA A 498 13.23 -28.31 -5.26
N MET A 499 11.91 -28.18 -5.51
CA MET A 499 10.97 -29.30 -5.56
C MET A 499 11.37 -30.38 -6.58
N SER A 500 10.95 -31.61 -6.32
CA SER A 500 11.11 -32.78 -7.17
C SER A 500 9.77 -33.48 -7.41
N ALA A 501 9.72 -34.47 -8.30
CA ALA A 501 8.49 -35.22 -8.56
C ALA A 501 7.95 -35.93 -7.30
N SER A 502 8.82 -36.41 -6.41
CA SER A 502 8.39 -37.05 -5.16
C SER A 502 7.75 -36.09 -4.15
N ASP A 503 7.92 -34.79 -4.32
CA ASP A 503 7.25 -33.80 -3.47
C ASP A 503 5.75 -33.67 -3.80
N LEU A 504 5.34 -34.20 -4.96
CA LEU A 504 3.96 -34.24 -5.41
C LEU A 504 3.22 -35.52 -5.00
N ASP A 505 3.95 -36.52 -4.47
CA ASP A 505 3.37 -37.80 -4.08
C ASP A 505 2.37 -37.62 -2.92
N GLY A 506 1.15 -38.14 -3.08
CA GLY A 506 0.09 -38.06 -2.07
C GLY A 506 -0.69 -36.74 -2.03
N LEU A 507 -0.29 -35.73 -2.79
CA LEU A 507 -1.04 -34.50 -2.90
C LEU A 507 -2.31 -34.71 -3.77
N ILE A 508 -3.45 -34.17 -3.31
CA ILE A 508 -4.69 -34.19 -4.10
C ILE A 508 -4.79 -32.99 -5.05
N ALA A 509 -4.18 -31.86 -4.69
CA ALA A 509 -4.15 -30.66 -5.48
C ALA A 509 -2.84 -29.88 -5.23
N VAL A 510 -2.47 -29.07 -6.21
CA VAL A 510 -1.46 -28.01 -6.07
C VAL A 510 -2.12 -26.69 -6.39
N VAL A 511 -2.01 -25.72 -5.48
CA VAL A 511 -2.50 -24.35 -5.66
C VAL A 511 -1.29 -23.46 -5.94
N THR A 512 -1.33 -22.62 -6.97
CA THR A 512 -0.35 -21.53 -7.12
C THR A 512 -0.95 -20.25 -6.55
N GLY A 513 -0.18 -19.58 -5.70
CA GLY A 513 -0.57 -18.33 -5.07
C GLY A 513 -0.78 -17.21 -6.07
N VAL A 514 -1.39 -16.14 -5.61
CA VAL A 514 -1.65 -14.94 -6.41
C VAL A 514 -0.36 -14.43 -7.05
N ARG A 515 -0.39 -14.22 -8.37
CA ARG A 515 0.76 -13.73 -9.15
C ARG A 515 2.02 -14.62 -9.07
N ALA A 516 1.93 -15.88 -8.67
CA ALA A 516 3.09 -16.78 -8.63
C ALA A 516 3.82 -16.80 -9.98
N TYR A 517 3.09 -16.83 -11.09
CA TYR A 517 3.65 -16.77 -12.44
C TYR A 517 4.25 -15.41 -12.85
N ASN A 518 4.15 -14.38 -12.01
CA ASN A 518 4.80 -13.07 -12.23
C ASN A 518 5.97 -12.83 -11.26
N SER A 519 5.97 -13.46 -10.08
CA SER A 519 6.89 -13.12 -9.00
C SER A 519 7.76 -14.27 -8.51
N THR A 520 7.34 -15.55 -8.68
CA THR A 520 8.05 -16.71 -8.13
C THR A 520 8.95 -17.33 -9.20
N LEU A 521 10.23 -17.40 -8.90
CA LEU A 521 11.22 -17.97 -9.84
C LEU A 521 11.09 -19.49 -9.97
N GLY A 522 11.43 -20.03 -11.12
CA GLY A 522 11.44 -21.47 -11.38
C GLY A 522 10.08 -22.06 -11.80
N MET A 523 9.10 -21.26 -12.15
CA MET A 523 7.76 -21.73 -12.54
C MET A 523 7.76 -22.61 -13.78
N ASP A 524 8.69 -22.43 -14.75
CA ASP A 524 8.82 -23.35 -15.90
C ASP A 524 9.24 -24.74 -15.46
N ARG A 525 10.17 -24.82 -14.49
CA ARG A 525 10.59 -26.09 -13.90
C ARG A 525 9.44 -26.75 -13.13
N ALA A 526 8.69 -25.98 -12.36
CA ALA A 526 7.51 -26.48 -11.66
C ALA A 526 6.48 -27.02 -12.64
N ASN A 527 6.17 -26.31 -13.73
CA ASN A 527 5.25 -26.76 -14.77
C ASN A 527 5.67 -28.12 -15.36
N ALA A 528 6.96 -28.32 -15.65
CA ALA A 528 7.50 -29.58 -16.16
C ALA A 528 7.32 -30.76 -15.19
N LEU A 529 7.31 -30.52 -13.87
CA LEU A 529 7.04 -31.54 -12.85
C LEU A 529 5.55 -31.74 -12.61
N LEU A 530 4.74 -30.68 -12.68
CA LEU A 530 3.30 -30.72 -12.46
C LEU A 530 2.56 -31.40 -13.61
N GLU A 531 2.96 -31.21 -14.86
CA GLU A 531 2.29 -31.75 -16.02
C GLU A 531 2.07 -33.29 -15.97
N PRO A 532 3.12 -34.14 -15.76
CA PRO A 532 2.93 -35.60 -15.64
C PRO A 532 2.16 -35.99 -14.37
N TRP A 533 2.21 -35.19 -13.30
CA TRP A 533 1.47 -35.44 -12.07
C TRP A 533 -0.02 -35.14 -12.26
N ILE A 534 -0.39 -34.03 -12.92
CA ILE A 534 -1.77 -33.72 -13.26
C ILE A 534 -2.36 -34.79 -14.14
N SER A 535 -1.62 -35.23 -15.17
CA SER A 535 -2.09 -36.31 -16.09
C SER A 535 -2.43 -37.61 -15.37
N LYS A 536 -1.88 -37.87 -14.16
CA LYS A 536 -2.15 -39.04 -13.33
C LYS A 536 -3.26 -38.83 -12.29
N GLY A 537 -3.97 -37.72 -12.32
CA GLY A 537 -5.10 -37.44 -11.42
C GLY A 537 -4.90 -36.26 -10.46
N GLY A 538 -3.78 -35.52 -10.55
CA GLY A 538 -3.57 -34.30 -9.77
C GLY A 538 -4.46 -33.15 -10.23
N ARG A 539 -4.77 -32.21 -9.34
CA ARG A 539 -5.50 -30.98 -9.66
C ARG A 539 -4.56 -29.78 -9.55
N LEU A 540 -4.41 -29.02 -10.61
CA LEU A 540 -3.72 -27.73 -10.58
C LEU A 540 -4.75 -26.60 -10.51
N VAL A 541 -4.71 -25.81 -9.42
CA VAL A 541 -5.51 -24.61 -9.23
C VAL A 541 -4.61 -23.39 -9.31
N MET A 542 -4.73 -22.63 -10.37
CA MET A 542 -3.94 -21.40 -10.58
C MET A 542 -4.76 -20.19 -10.18
N GLN A 543 -4.31 -19.46 -9.17
CA GLN A 543 -4.86 -18.14 -8.87
C GLN A 543 -4.40 -17.13 -9.92
N TYR A 544 -5.03 -15.94 -9.96
CA TYR A 544 -4.77 -14.97 -11.00
C TYR A 544 -3.28 -14.54 -11.09
N ALA A 545 -2.87 -14.24 -12.30
CA ALA A 545 -1.64 -13.56 -12.63
C ALA A 545 -1.95 -12.29 -13.43
N THR A 546 -1.04 -11.34 -13.49
CA THR A 546 -1.25 -10.13 -14.30
C THR A 546 -1.01 -10.40 -15.78
N ALA A 547 -1.69 -9.63 -16.64
CA ALA A 547 -1.49 -9.69 -18.08
C ALA A 547 -0.16 -9.05 -18.55
N SER A 548 0.79 -8.81 -17.63
CA SER A 548 2.15 -8.33 -17.96
C SER A 548 2.90 -9.34 -18.80
N LYS A 549 3.82 -8.86 -19.62
CA LYS A 549 4.78 -9.70 -20.33
C LYS A 549 5.88 -10.25 -19.41
N ASP A 550 6.08 -9.59 -18.26
CA ASP A 550 7.07 -10.01 -17.27
C ASP A 550 6.49 -11.20 -16.49
N ARG A 551 6.85 -12.40 -16.92
CA ARG A 551 6.47 -13.66 -16.27
C ARG A 551 7.72 -14.45 -15.91
N THR A 552 7.58 -15.31 -14.91
CA THR A 552 8.63 -16.23 -14.46
C THR A 552 8.52 -17.60 -15.13
N ALA A 553 7.55 -17.76 -16.03
CA ALA A 553 7.36 -18.91 -16.90
C ALA A 553 6.80 -18.49 -18.27
N ASP A 554 7.13 -19.26 -19.30
CA ASP A 554 6.64 -19.01 -20.68
C ASP A 554 5.12 -19.11 -20.77
N GLN A 555 4.52 -20.03 -20.01
CA GLN A 555 3.06 -20.21 -19.93
C GLN A 555 2.58 -20.57 -18.52
N MET A 556 1.29 -20.40 -18.28
CA MET A 556 0.63 -20.78 -17.04
C MET A 556 0.03 -22.17 -17.17
N GLY A 557 0.62 -23.15 -16.46
CA GLY A 557 0.16 -24.55 -16.52
C GLY A 557 0.39 -25.23 -17.88
N PRO A 558 -0.13 -26.48 -18.08
CA PRO A 558 0.14 -27.27 -19.28
C PRO A 558 -0.73 -26.92 -20.49
N ILE A 559 -1.85 -26.21 -20.31
CA ILE A 559 -2.75 -25.79 -21.39
C ILE A 559 -2.66 -24.27 -21.53
N PRO A 560 -2.18 -23.73 -22.66
CA PRO A 560 -1.99 -22.28 -22.82
C PRO A 560 -3.33 -21.54 -22.92
N PHE A 561 -3.40 -20.36 -22.32
CA PHE A 561 -4.49 -19.41 -22.43
C PHE A 561 -3.96 -17.97 -22.28
N GLU A 562 -4.76 -16.99 -22.69
CA GLU A 562 -4.37 -15.58 -22.62
C GLU A 562 -5.13 -14.84 -21.51
N LEU A 563 -4.43 -14.01 -20.78
CA LEU A 563 -5.00 -13.16 -19.76
C LEU A 563 -5.40 -11.80 -20.32
N GLY A 564 -6.61 -11.37 -19.97
CA GLY A 564 -7.09 -10.01 -20.18
C GLY A 564 -6.93 -9.12 -18.97
N ARG A 565 -7.57 -7.94 -19.04
CA ARG A 565 -7.63 -6.96 -17.93
C ARG A 565 -9.05 -6.81 -17.36
N LYS A 566 -9.97 -7.68 -17.78
CA LYS A 566 -11.34 -7.68 -17.27
C LYS A 566 -11.34 -7.99 -15.78
N ARG A 567 -12.25 -7.34 -15.07
CA ARG A 567 -12.43 -7.46 -13.62
C ARG A 567 -13.85 -7.10 -13.23
N VAL A 568 -14.23 -7.46 -12.02
CA VAL A 568 -15.50 -7.09 -11.37
C VAL A 568 -15.19 -6.38 -10.08
N THR A 569 -15.69 -5.15 -9.93
CA THR A 569 -15.38 -4.26 -8.79
C THR A 569 -16.60 -3.87 -7.98
N VAL A 570 -17.79 -3.85 -8.58
CA VAL A 570 -19.01 -3.40 -7.91
C VAL A 570 -19.47 -4.40 -6.85
N GLU A 571 -19.53 -3.92 -5.60
CA GLU A 571 -20.00 -4.71 -4.46
C GLU A 571 -21.47 -5.13 -4.62
N GLY A 572 -21.79 -6.30 -4.07
CA GLY A 572 -23.14 -6.86 -4.14
C GLY A 572 -23.50 -7.53 -5.47
N THR A 573 -22.62 -7.49 -6.49
CA THR A 573 -22.85 -8.29 -7.71
C THR A 573 -22.54 -9.76 -7.44
N VAL A 574 -23.30 -10.65 -8.09
CA VAL A 574 -23.09 -12.11 -8.04
C VAL A 574 -22.91 -12.67 -9.43
N PRO A 575 -22.11 -13.74 -9.62
CA PRO A 575 -21.92 -14.35 -10.92
C PRO A 575 -23.17 -15.14 -11.39
N VAL A 576 -23.29 -15.28 -12.70
CA VAL A 576 -24.17 -16.26 -13.32
C VAL A 576 -23.43 -17.58 -13.39
N ILE A 577 -23.98 -18.64 -12.82
CA ILE A 577 -23.44 -19.99 -12.89
C ILE A 577 -23.76 -20.59 -14.25
N LEU A 578 -22.74 -20.88 -15.07
CA LEU A 578 -22.89 -21.39 -16.42
C LEU A 578 -23.01 -22.94 -16.47
N ARG A 579 -22.39 -23.60 -15.48
CA ARG A 579 -22.29 -25.07 -15.41
C ARG A 579 -22.72 -25.56 -14.03
N PRO A 580 -24.00 -25.47 -13.66
CA PRO A 580 -24.48 -25.88 -12.33
C PRO A 580 -24.28 -27.38 -12.05
N GLU A 581 -24.15 -28.20 -13.09
CA GLU A 581 -23.87 -29.64 -12.98
C GLU A 581 -22.40 -29.98 -12.74
N HIS A 582 -21.48 -29.01 -12.91
CA HIS A 582 -20.05 -29.29 -12.80
C HIS A 582 -19.67 -29.64 -11.36
N PRO A 583 -18.77 -30.63 -11.13
CA PRO A 583 -18.35 -31.05 -9.78
C PRO A 583 -17.88 -29.93 -8.88
N ILE A 584 -17.22 -28.90 -9.42
CA ILE A 584 -16.80 -27.71 -8.64
C ILE A 584 -17.96 -27.09 -7.84
N TRP A 585 -19.20 -27.16 -8.34
CA TRP A 585 -20.38 -26.62 -7.63
C TRP A 585 -21.02 -27.58 -6.65
N ASN A 586 -20.75 -28.87 -6.76
CA ASN A 586 -21.52 -29.88 -6.07
C ASN A 586 -20.72 -30.78 -5.14
N SER A 587 -19.39 -30.84 -5.29
CA SER A 587 -18.52 -31.75 -4.54
C SER A 587 -17.25 -31.05 -4.04
N PRO A 588 -16.82 -31.28 -2.79
CA PRO A 588 -17.55 -32.03 -1.76
C PRO A 588 -18.72 -31.24 -1.13
N ASN A 589 -18.88 -29.96 -1.47
CA ASN A 589 -19.93 -29.11 -0.91
C ASN A 589 -20.83 -28.54 -2.00
N ALA A 590 -22.14 -28.52 -1.77
CA ALA A 590 -23.06 -27.83 -2.67
C ALA A 590 -22.91 -26.32 -2.51
N LEU A 591 -22.37 -25.64 -3.55
CA LEU A 591 -22.22 -24.20 -3.62
C LEU A 591 -23.46 -23.56 -4.28
N ASN A 592 -23.69 -22.30 -3.96
CA ASN A 592 -24.79 -21.53 -4.55
C ASN A 592 -24.46 -20.03 -4.56
N SER A 593 -25.37 -19.17 -4.97
CA SER A 593 -25.16 -17.72 -5.06
C SER A 593 -24.83 -17.06 -3.72
N SER A 594 -25.29 -17.62 -2.59
CA SER A 594 -24.96 -17.04 -1.28
C SER A 594 -23.49 -17.22 -0.87
N ASP A 595 -22.74 -18.09 -1.55
CA ASP A 595 -21.30 -18.21 -1.35
C ASP A 595 -20.53 -16.96 -1.84
N PHE A 596 -21.21 -16.02 -2.51
CA PHE A 596 -20.67 -14.72 -2.90
C PHE A 596 -21.17 -13.57 -2.03
N ASP A 597 -21.97 -13.84 -1.01
CA ASP A 597 -22.46 -12.82 -0.07
C ASP A 597 -21.32 -12.33 0.82
N GLY A 598 -21.33 -11.02 1.13
CA GLY A 598 -20.35 -10.39 2.02
C GLY A 598 -18.93 -10.30 1.46
N TRP A 599 -18.74 -10.56 0.17
CA TRP A 599 -17.44 -10.33 -0.46
C TRP A 599 -17.08 -8.86 -0.42
N VAL A 600 -15.81 -8.56 -0.15
CA VAL A 600 -15.28 -7.20 -0.06
C VAL A 600 -14.43 -6.87 -1.27
N GLN A 601 -14.33 -5.61 -1.61
CA GLN A 601 -13.49 -5.06 -2.68
C GLN A 601 -13.75 -5.73 -4.04
N GLU A 602 -12.74 -5.90 -4.88
CA GLU A 602 -12.87 -6.59 -6.18
C GLU A 602 -13.35 -8.03 -6.00
N ARG A 603 -14.22 -8.47 -6.90
CA ARG A 603 -14.75 -9.84 -6.96
C ARG A 603 -13.82 -10.76 -7.75
N GLY A 604 -13.18 -10.21 -8.77
CA GLY A 604 -12.24 -10.92 -9.60
C GLY A 604 -11.49 -9.98 -10.53
N LEU A 605 -10.31 -10.37 -10.97
CA LEU A 605 -9.38 -9.55 -11.74
C LEU A 605 -8.51 -10.39 -12.67
N TYR A 606 -8.11 -9.79 -13.80
CA TYR A 606 -7.32 -10.44 -14.84
C TYR A 606 -7.96 -11.72 -15.39
N PHE A 607 -9.22 -11.64 -15.79
CA PHE A 607 -9.95 -12.76 -16.36
C PHE A 607 -9.24 -13.30 -17.58
N ALA A 608 -9.33 -14.63 -17.80
CA ALA A 608 -8.92 -15.20 -19.06
C ALA A 608 -9.73 -14.56 -20.20
N GLU A 609 -9.07 -14.26 -21.31
CA GLU A 609 -9.70 -13.57 -22.45
C GLU A 609 -9.84 -14.49 -23.66
N ARG A 610 -8.85 -15.36 -23.88
CA ARG A 610 -8.84 -16.38 -24.94
C ARG A 610 -8.29 -17.68 -24.37
N TRP A 611 -8.99 -18.77 -24.64
CA TRP A 611 -8.60 -20.12 -24.23
C TRP A 611 -9.02 -21.16 -25.27
N PRO A 612 -8.34 -22.31 -25.36
CA PRO A 612 -8.74 -23.39 -26.26
C PRO A 612 -9.98 -24.12 -25.75
N SER A 613 -10.61 -24.92 -26.63
CA SER A 613 -11.92 -25.58 -26.40
C SER A 613 -11.94 -26.56 -25.23
N GLU A 614 -10.79 -27.01 -24.77
CA GLU A 614 -10.62 -27.89 -23.61
C GLU A 614 -11.06 -27.24 -22.32
N PHE A 615 -10.86 -25.90 -22.20
CA PHE A 615 -11.37 -25.16 -21.08
C PHE A 615 -12.85 -24.86 -21.21
N VAL A 616 -13.57 -25.10 -20.13
CA VAL A 616 -14.99 -24.70 -20.00
C VAL A 616 -15.11 -23.58 -18.96
N PRO A 617 -15.85 -22.51 -19.26
CA PRO A 617 -16.15 -21.48 -18.26
C PRO A 617 -17.20 -22.00 -17.29
N ILE A 618 -16.95 -21.76 -16.00
CA ILE A 618 -17.82 -22.20 -14.91
C ILE A 618 -18.82 -21.12 -14.54
N ILE A 619 -18.40 -19.86 -14.60
CA ILE A 619 -19.23 -18.70 -14.30
C ILE A 619 -19.06 -17.60 -15.36
N SER A 620 -20.09 -16.73 -15.45
CA SER A 620 -20.00 -15.43 -16.11
C SER A 620 -20.21 -14.33 -15.08
N TRP A 621 -19.29 -13.36 -15.04
CA TRP A 621 -19.38 -12.25 -14.10
C TRP A 621 -18.95 -10.94 -14.75
N SER A 622 -19.73 -9.88 -14.57
CA SER A 622 -19.43 -8.54 -15.05
C SER A 622 -20.10 -7.50 -14.15
N ASP A 623 -19.60 -6.28 -14.14
CA ASP A 623 -20.26 -5.17 -13.47
C ASP A 623 -21.51 -4.72 -14.25
N PRO A 624 -22.47 -4.08 -13.59
CA PRO A 624 -23.69 -3.58 -14.23
C PRO A 624 -23.39 -2.71 -15.46
N GLY A 625 -24.03 -3.05 -16.58
CA GLY A 625 -23.85 -2.33 -17.84
C GLY A 625 -22.67 -2.79 -18.70
N GLU A 626 -21.83 -3.70 -18.22
CA GLU A 626 -20.74 -4.29 -18.99
C GLU A 626 -21.17 -5.61 -19.68
N PRO A 627 -20.51 -5.96 -20.80
CA PRO A 627 -20.73 -7.26 -21.43
C PRO A 627 -20.34 -8.42 -20.51
N PRO A 628 -21.07 -9.54 -20.54
CA PRO A 628 -20.73 -10.74 -19.77
C PRO A 628 -19.26 -11.16 -19.96
N ALA A 629 -18.61 -11.60 -18.89
CA ALA A 629 -17.23 -12.06 -18.90
C ALA A 629 -17.14 -13.46 -18.28
N GLU A 630 -16.70 -14.43 -19.06
CA GLU A 630 -16.74 -15.87 -18.70
C GLU A 630 -15.39 -16.41 -18.21
N GLY A 631 -14.32 -15.63 -18.32
CA GLY A 631 -12.95 -16.04 -17.96
C GLY A 631 -12.57 -15.93 -16.48
N ALA A 632 -13.53 -15.67 -15.59
CA ALA A 632 -13.28 -15.52 -14.15
C ALA A 632 -12.91 -16.85 -13.47
N LEU A 633 -13.52 -17.94 -13.93
CA LEU A 633 -13.25 -19.31 -13.47
C LEU A 633 -13.42 -20.25 -14.66
N ILE A 634 -12.30 -20.81 -15.15
CA ILE A 634 -12.27 -21.76 -16.25
C ILE A 634 -11.53 -23.02 -15.80
N THR A 635 -11.99 -24.17 -16.25
CA THR A 635 -11.37 -25.46 -15.91
C THR A 635 -11.31 -26.37 -17.12
N ALA A 636 -10.31 -27.25 -17.17
CA ALA A 636 -10.12 -28.23 -18.24
C ALA A 636 -9.67 -29.56 -17.65
N PRO A 637 -10.14 -30.72 -18.17
CA PRO A 637 -9.55 -32.01 -17.88
C PRO A 637 -8.15 -32.10 -18.49
N TYR A 638 -7.23 -32.76 -17.80
CA TYR A 638 -5.88 -33.05 -18.30
C TYR A 638 -5.42 -34.44 -17.88
N GLY A 639 -5.54 -35.40 -18.81
CA GLY A 639 -5.36 -36.81 -18.49
C GLY A 639 -6.46 -37.31 -17.54
N GLN A 640 -6.05 -37.76 -16.35
CA GLN A 640 -6.98 -38.17 -15.28
C GLN A 640 -7.21 -37.03 -14.23
N GLY A 641 -6.57 -35.90 -14.39
CA GLY A 641 -6.67 -34.78 -13.49
C GLY A 641 -7.30 -33.55 -14.13
N SER A 642 -7.10 -32.39 -13.54
CA SER A 642 -7.68 -31.13 -14.00
C SER A 642 -6.75 -29.94 -13.84
N VAL A 643 -6.96 -28.93 -14.68
CA VAL A 643 -6.30 -27.62 -14.64
C VAL A 643 -7.38 -26.55 -14.51
N THR A 644 -7.31 -25.75 -13.48
CA THR A 644 -8.29 -24.69 -13.21
C THR A 644 -7.56 -23.34 -13.07
N TYR A 645 -8.05 -22.34 -13.79
CA TYR A 645 -7.68 -20.95 -13.58
C TYR A 645 -8.78 -20.23 -12.83
N CYS A 646 -8.44 -19.67 -11.66
CA CYS A 646 -9.34 -18.95 -10.78
C CYS A 646 -8.89 -17.49 -10.66
N ALA A 647 -9.60 -16.61 -11.36
CA ALA A 647 -9.38 -15.17 -11.30
C ALA A 647 -10.23 -14.48 -10.21
N LEU A 648 -10.93 -15.25 -9.38
CA LEU A 648 -11.69 -14.74 -8.25
C LEU A 648 -10.74 -14.17 -7.19
N SER A 649 -11.11 -13.07 -6.56
CA SER A 649 -10.31 -12.41 -5.52
C SER A 649 -10.46 -13.10 -4.16
N LEU A 650 -10.25 -14.43 -4.12
CA LEU A 650 -10.41 -15.26 -2.93
C LEU A 650 -9.47 -14.81 -1.80
N PHE A 651 -8.26 -14.37 -2.13
CA PHE A 651 -7.25 -13.88 -1.19
C PHE A 651 -7.74 -12.71 -0.32
N ARG A 652 -8.59 -11.83 -0.85
CA ARG A 652 -9.22 -10.75 -0.08
C ARG A 652 -10.28 -11.28 0.88
N GLN A 653 -11.04 -12.27 0.40
CA GLN A 653 -12.17 -12.82 1.15
C GLN A 653 -11.72 -13.69 2.31
N TRP A 654 -10.65 -14.48 2.14
CA TRP A 654 -10.11 -15.31 3.24
C TRP A 654 -9.66 -14.46 4.41
N ARG A 655 -9.04 -13.32 4.16
CA ARG A 655 -8.59 -12.39 5.19
C ARG A 655 -9.74 -11.84 6.04
N GLU A 656 -10.85 -11.53 5.39
CA GLU A 656 -12.06 -11.04 6.06
C GLU A 656 -12.91 -12.18 6.67
N GLY A 657 -12.49 -13.42 6.47
CA GLY A 657 -13.18 -14.60 6.95
C GLY A 657 -14.51 -14.81 6.25
N VAL A 658 -14.63 -14.46 4.95
CA VAL A 658 -15.87 -14.63 4.16
C VAL A 658 -16.13 -16.12 3.90
N PRO A 659 -17.21 -16.70 4.45
CA PRO A 659 -17.44 -18.15 4.45
C PRO A 659 -17.44 -18.79 3.07
N GLY A 660 -18.10 -18.17 2.10
CA GLY A 660 -18.24 -18.71 0.76
C GLY A 660 -16.91 -18.86 0.02
N ALA A 661 -15.94 -17.98 0.27
CA ALA A 661 -14.61 -18.07 -0.34
C ALA A 661 -13.85 -19.32 0.13
N TYR A 662 -14.03 -19.72 1.39
CA TYR A 662 -13.46 -20.98 1.92
C TYR A 662 -14.14 -22.21 1.32
N ARG A 663 -15.47 -22.17 1.14
CA ARG A 663 -16.23 -23.24 0.51
C ARG A 663 -15.83 -23.42 -0.96
N ILE A 664 -15.64 -22.30 -1.68
CA ILE A 664 -15.14 -22.32 -3.06
C ILE A 664 -13.73 -22.93 -3.11
N LEU A 665 -12.82 -22.51 -2.23
CA LEU A 665 -11.46 -23.07 -2.16
C LEU A 665 -11.49 -24.58 -1.90
N ALA A 666 -12.30 -25.03 -0.93
CA ALA A 666 -12.47 -26.45 -0.61
C ALA A 666 -12.88 -27.27 -1.83
N ASN A 667 -13.86 -26.77 -2.58
CA ASN A 667 -14.30 -27.44 -3.80
C ASN A 667 -13.26 -27.40 -4.94
N LEU A 668 -12.56 -26.26 -5.12
CA LEU A 668 -11.50 -26.15 -6.13
C LEU A 668 -10.40 -27.21 -5.95
N VAL A 669 -10.03 -27.51 -4.69
CA VAL A 669 -8.95 -28.48 -4.41
C VAL A 669 -9.44 -29.91 -4.23
N ALA A 670 -10.73 -30.15 -3.95
CA ALA A 670 -11.23 -31.45 -3.53
C ALA A 670 -12.46 -31.98 -4.31
N HIS A 671 -12.94 -31.27 -5.38
CA HIS A 671 -14.08 -31.75 -6.17
C HIS A 671 -13.79 -33.10 -6.85
N ASP A 672 -14.82 -33.85 -7.14
CA ASP A 672 -14.71 -35.11 -7.91
C ASP A 672 -14.22 -34.82 -9.35
N LEU A 673 -13.37 -35.71 -9.89
CA LEU A 673 -12.77 -35.57 -11.24
C LEU A 673 -13.61 -36.26 -12.30
#